data_5655cfd3cef6671d737c2f4106347560
#
_entry.id   5655cfd3cef6671d737c2f4106347560
#
_cell.length_a   1.000
_cell.length_b   1.000
_cell.length_c   1.000
_cell.angle_alpha   90.00
_cell.angle_beta   90.00
_cell.angle_gamma   90.00
#
_symmetry.space_group_name_H-M   'P 1'
#
loop_
_entity.id
_entity.type
_entity.pdbx_description
1 polymer ?
#
loop_
_entity_poly.entity_id
_entity_poly.type
_entity_poly.pdbx_seq_one_letter_code
_entity_poly.pdbx_strand_id
1 'polypeptide(L)'
;MNSKSQRAPPTPIARRDFLNGMACVAGTALMPEALAASLEHGPDAAAEEYFLSQGITPADPRYYPPALTGMRGSHPGSFEVAHALRDGTRWDAPGALTDLDEHYDLAIVGGGISGLSAAYFFRKFRGANAKILVLDNHDDFGGHAKRNELSGAGSTRIACGGTLMIEELQLYTPEAMGLLRELGIDIRRFDRYYDRNFRKAHGLKSACFFERSAFGVDKLCPQQTDSVYLPDTHFDPKEIRAFIADAPLAPQARDDLRRLYFSRVDLLPGKTRAEKVQLLKHISIQTFLEQYARVHPDVVKYYWQSTNGWLGLGIDAAAALDNLWFLPPAVTAGLGLEAEARGDLADQPYIYHFPDGNASIARLLVRRLVPGAAPGSTMEDIVTARMNYAALDAADSPVRIRLNSTAVRVRHIGDPATASSVAVSYVSNGKGYRVRADRVILACWNMVIPYLCPEMSSAQRQALAYGVKVPLVYTNVLLRNWSALKNLGVGTVYCPTSYFSEVDLDYPVSIGNYHYPSSPEQPCVLRLERVPCKPGLPAKAQYRAGRAELFTTPFSTFEHQVRDQLGRMFGAGGFDAQQDILGITVNRWPHGYAYSYSTLFDPEWPEGQAPHILGRQRFGRIAIANADSGAEAETSIAIAEALRACRELERV
;
A
#
# COMPACT_ATOMS: atom_id res chain seq x y z
N MET A 1 33.28 15.60 -48.10
CA MET A 1 33.90 15.88 -46.79
C MET A 1 32.87 15.66 -45.71
N ASN A 2 32.89 14.46 -45.11
CA ASN A 2 31.96 14.01 -44.06
C ASN A 2 32.57 14.32 -42.70
N SER A 3 31.90 15.08 -41.89
CA SER A 3 32.20 15.18 -40.45
C SER A 3 31.13 14.43 -39.65
N LYS A 4 31.45 13.22 -39.22
CA LYS A 4 30.68 12.48 -38.21
C LYS A 4 30.98 13.12 -36.85
N SER A 5 29.94 13.71 -36.21
CA SER A 5 30.01 14.08 -34.80
C SER A 5 29.79 12.82 -33.96
N GLN A 6 30.82 12.35 -33.28
CA GLN A 6 30.74 11.35 -32.24
C GLN A 6 30.08 11.96 -31.00
N ARG A 7 28.95 11.40 -30.58
CA ARG A 7 28.38 11.66 -29.24
C ARG A 7 29.17 10.85 -28.23
N ALA A 8 29.65 11.52 -27.20
CA ALA A 8 30.29 10.91 -26.05
C ALA A 8 29.26 10.11 -25.22
N PRO A 9 29.67 9.01 -24.57
CA PRO A 9 28.79 8.22 -23.71
C PRO A 9 28.40 9.03 -22.45
N PRO A 10 27.21 8.78 -21.87
CA PRO A 10 26.77 9.49 -20.67
C PRO A 10 27.64 9.11 -19.47
N THR A 11 28.13 10.12 -18.79
CA THR A 11 28.91 10.02 -17.54
C THR A 11 28.04 9.45 -16.41
N PRO A 12 28.57 8.58 -15.55
CA PRO A 12 27.84 8.05 -14.40
C PRO A 12 27.53 9.18 -13.41
N ILE A 13 26.30 9.21 -12.89
CA ILE A 13 25.83 10.19 -11.91
C ILE A 13 26.70 10.09 -10.66
N ALA A 14 27.46 11.11 -10.37
CA ALA A 14 28.35 11.18 -9.23
C ALA A 14 27.57 11.50 -7.95
N ARG A 15 28.12 11.07 -6.81
CA ARG A 15 27.62 11.34 -5.44
C ARG A 15 27.24 12.83 -5.19
N ARG A 16 27.77 13.73 -5.99
CA ARG A 16 27.55 15.19 -5.95
C ARG A 16 26.16 15.60 -6.44
N ASP A 17 25.55 14.85 -7.37
CA ASP A 17 24.23 15.21 -7.93
C ASP A 17 23.10 14.81 -6.98
N PHE A 18 23.33 13.85 -6.10
CA PHE A 18 22.41 13.49 -5.01
C PHE A 18 22.37 14.59 -3.92
N LEU A 19 23.51 15.21 -3.62
CA LEU A 19 23.59 16.31 -2.63
C LEU A 19 23.01 17.62 -3.20
N ASN A 20 23.10 17.87 -4.50
CA ASN A 20 22.51 19.07 -5.11
C ASN A 20 20.97 19.01 -5.16
N GLY A 21 20.37 17.85 -5.22
CA GLY A 21 18.91 17.69 -5.07
C GLY A 21 18.40 18.04 -3.67
N MET A 22 19.24 17.93 -2.65
CA MET A 22 18.93 18.36 -1.29
C MET A 22 19.21 19.85 -1.05
N ALA A 23 20.13 20.44 -1.81
CA ALA A 23 20.53 21.84 -1.64
C ALA A 23 19.51 22.87 -2.15
N CYS A 24 18.57 22.47 -3.01
CA CYS A 24 17.50 23.36 -3.48
C CYS A 24 16.37 23.60 -2.46
N VAL A 25 16.39 22.93 -1.31
CA VAL A 25 15.46 23.17 -0.17
C VAL A 25 16.15 23.88 1.00
N ALA A 26 17.47 24.02 0.98
CA ALA A 26 18.22 24.74 2.00
C ALA A 26 18.41 26.23 1.64
N GLY A 27 17.31 26.96 1.54
CA GLY A 27 17.29 28.41 1.77
C GLY A 27 17.41 28.66 3.26
N THR A 28 18.65 28.89 3.72
CA THR A 28 19.05 29.56 4.96
C THR A 28 18.02 29.64 6.10
N ALA A 29 18.04 28.66 6.97
CA ALA A 29 17.79 28.83 8.39
C ALA A 29 18.68 27.83 9.13
N LEU A 30 19.56 28.33 9.97
CA LEU A 30 20.20 27.58 11.05
C LEU A 30 19.08 26.84 11.80
N MET A 31 19.06 25.52 11.73
CA MET A 31 18.11 24.74 12.54
C MET A 31 18.46 24.99 14.00
N PRO A 32 17.52 25.44 14.85
CA PRO A 32 17.75 25.50 16.28
C PRO A 32 18.06 24.09 16.81
N GLU A 33 19.03 23.98 17.73
CA GLU A 33 19.36 22.71 18.42
C GLU A 33 18.14 22.02 19.04
N ALA A 34 17.07 22.77 19.35
CA ALA A 34 15.78 22.25 19.77
C ALA A 34 15.06 21.37 18.71
N LEU A 35 15.33 21.56 17.42
CA LEU A 35 14.74 20.73 16.36
C LEU A 35 15.53 19.43 16.17
N ALA A 36 16.84 19.44 16.40
CA ALA A 36 17.66 18.23 16.43
C ALA A 36 17.31 17.34 17.64
N ALA A 37 17.05 17.94 18.80
CA ALA A 37 16.62 17.24 20.01
C ALA A 37 15.17 16.69 19.90
N SER A 38 14.27 17.34 19.12
CA SER A 38 12.91 16.84 18.88
C SER A 38 12.85 15.68 17.88
N LEU A 39 13.93 15.45 17.11
CA LEU A 39 14.07 14.26 16.27
C LEU A 39 14.53 13.03 17.07
N GLU A 40 15.03 13.23 18.29
CA GLU A 40 15.44 12.12 19.17
C GLU A 40 14.30 11.61 20.06
N HIS A 41 13.25 12.41 20.37
CA HIS A 41 12.17 11.99 21.30
C HIS A 41 10.84 12.69 20.98
N GLY A 42 10.25 12.43 19.82
CA GLY A 42 8.87 12.87 19.52
C GLY A 42 7.82 11.96 20.20
N PRO A 43 6.59 12.44 20.46
CA PRO A 43 5.50 11.62 21.01
C PRO A 43 5.15 10.38 20.18
N ASP A 44 5.72 10.24 18.99
CA ASP A 44 5.56 9.06 18.10
C ASP A 44 6.39 7.85 18.53
N ALA A 45 7.37 8.03 19.40
CA ALA A 45 8.11 6.96 20.06
C ALA A 45 7.22 6.13 21.02
N ALA A 46 6.06 6.66 21.39
CA ALA A 46 5.27 6.14 22.51
C ALA A 46 4.73 4.71 22.33
N ALA A 47 4.46 4.23 21.11
CA ALA A 47 3.90 2.88 20.96
C ALA A 47 4.97 1.79 20.94
N GLU A 48 6.13 2.04 20.37
CA GLU A 48 7.27 1.11 20.33
C GLU A 48 8.09 1.19 21.59
N GLU A 49 8.36 2.41 22.10
CA GLU A 49 8.86 2.59 23.46
C GLU A 49 7.96 1.88 24.47
N TYR A 50 6.63 1.79 24.23
CA TYR A 50 5.75 1.09 25.17
C TYR A 50 6.13 -0.38 25.32
N PHE A 51 6.31 -1.15 24.23
CA PHE A 51 6.72 -2.55 24.36
C PHE A 51 8.18 -2.68 24.81
N LEU A 52 9.11 -1.95 24.19
CA LEU A 52 10.53 -2.01 24.52
C LEU A 52 10.81 -1.45 25.91
N SER A 53 10.23 -0.30 26.30
CA SER A 53 10.42 0.31 27.62
C SER A 53 9.83 -0.51 28.77
N GLN A 54 8.78 -1.29 28.47
CA GLN A 54 8.19 -2.22 29.42
C GLN A 54 8.83 -3.62 29.38
N GLY A 55 9.86 -3.82 28.54
CA GLY A 55 10.47 -5.14 28.34
C GLY A 55 9.52 -6.18 27.77
N ILE A 56 8.45 -5.76 27.07
CA ILE A 56 7.44 -6.64 26.48
C ILE A 56 8.00 -7.17 25.16
N THR A 57 8.20 -8.48 25.06
CA THR A 57 8.67 -9.16 23.86
C THR A 57 7.55 -10.01 23.26
N PRO A 58 7.67 -10.54 22.04
CA PRO A 58 6.68 -11.48 21.48
C PRO A 58 6.36 -12.69 22.36
N ALA A 59 7.27 -13.09 23.26
CA ALA A 59 7.05 -14.15 24.24
C ALA A 59 6.14 -13.76 25.42
N ASP A 60 5.90 -12.46 25.62
CA ASP A 60 5.02 -11.98 26.69
C ASP A 60 3.56 -12.05 26.24
N PRO A 61 2.63 -12.61 27.06
CA PRO A 61 1.20 -12.68 26.72
C PRO A 61 0.52 -11.32 26.47
N ARG A 62 1.11 -10.24 26.96
CA ARG A 62 0.65 -8.85 26.75
C ARG A 62 1.00 -8.33 25.36
N TYR A 63 1.94 -8.96 24.65
CA TYR A 63 2.36 -8.54 23.32
C TYR A 63 1.23 -8.77 22.31
N TYR A 64 0.65 -7.67 21.81
CA TYR A 64 -0.45 -7.74 20.84
C TYR A 64 -0.48 -6.47 19.97
N PRO A 65 0.37 -6.38 18.95
CA PRO A 65 0.50 -5.21 18.09
C PRO A 65 -0.79 -4.72 17.41
N PRO A 66 -1.77 -5.58 17.03
CA PRO A 66 -2.99 -5.09 16.40
C PRO A 66 -3.80 -4.11 17.24
N ALA A 67 -3.66 -4.13 18.57
CA ALA A 67 -4.37 -3.24 19.49
C ALA A 67 -3.67 -1.89 19.72
N LEU A 68 -2.49 -1.69 19.14
CA LEU A 68 -1.77 -0.42 19.25
C LEU A 68 -2.35 0.62 18.30
N THR A 69 -2.54 1.82 18.82
CA THR A 69 -2.93 3.02 18.06
C THR A 69 -1.75 3.93 17.80
N GLY A 70 -1.97 5.10 17.21
CA GLY A 70 -0.90 6.02 16.85
C GLY A 70 -0.23 5.66 15.52
N MET A 71 1.10 5.81 15.42
CA MET A 71 1.84 5.53 14.19
C MET A 71 2.04 4.03 14.02
N ARG A 72 1.53 3.46 12.93
CA ARG A 72 1.63 2.05 12.55
C ARG A 72 2.15 1.91 11.12
N GLY A 73 2.15 0.70 10.57
CA GLY A 73 2.81 0.43 9.31
C GLY A 73 4.32 0.49 9.48
N SER A 74 5.02 1.36 8.76
CA SER A 74 6.42 1.67 9.05
C SER A 74 6.49 2.58 10.29
N HIS A 75 6.43 1.97 11.46
CA HIS A 75 6.54 2.60 12.76
C HIS A 75 8.00 2.74 13.20
N PRO A 76 8.33 3.60 14.19
CA PRO A 76 9.67 3.66 14.78
C PRO A 76 10.16 2.25 15.18
N GLY A 77 11.45 1.94 14.94
CA GLY A 77 12.09 0.63 15.15
C GLY A 77 12.01 -0.34 13.97
N SER A 78 11.03 -0.19 13.11
CA SER A 78 10.86 -1.10 11.98
C SER A 78 11.77 -0.80 10.78
N PHE A 79 12.35 0.41 10.68
CA PHE A 79 13.09 0.84 9.48
C PHE A 79 14.49 1.38 9.74
N GLU A 80 14.85 1.76 10.95
CA GLU A 80 16.10 2.45 11.29
C GLU A 80 17.34 1.61 10.96
N VAL A 81 17.29 0.30 11.26
CA VAL A 81 18.39 -0.63 10.95
C VAL A 81 18.59 -0.75 9.44
N ALA A 82 17.51 -0.83 8.67
CA ALA A 82 17.58 -0.90 7.20
C ALA A 82 18.07 0.42 6.60
N HIS A 83 17.67 1.57 7.16
CA HIS A 83 18.19 2.88 6.75
C HIS A 83 19.66 3.03 7.09
N ALA A 84 20.10 2.64 8.29
CA ALA A 84 21.51 2.64 8.67
C ALA A 84 22.35 1.75 7.73
N LEU A 85 21.83 0.58 7.33
CA LEU A 85 22.48 -0.28 6.33
C LEU A 85 22.62 0.43 4.98
N ARG A 86 21.57 1.08 4.48
CA ARG A 86 21.60 1.89 3.26
C ARG A 86 22.65 2.99 3.33
N ASP A 87 22.77 3.64 4.51
CA ASP A 87 23.64 4.78 4.73
C ASP A 87 25.09 4.36 5.04
N GLY A 88 25.38 3.06 4.99
CA GLY A 88 26.73 2.52 5.05
C GLY A 88 27.17 1.92 6.38
N THR A 89 26.27 1.81 7.35
CA THR A 89 26.55 1.09 8.61
C THR A 89 26.83 -0.39 8.30
N ARG A 90 27.92 -0.91 8.81
CA ARG A 90 28.32 -2.31 8.64
C ARG A 90 28.03 -3.10 9.91
N TRP A 91 27.10 -4.02 9.82
CA TRP A 91 26.73 -4.93 10.90
C TRP A 91 27.53 -6.23 10.88
N ASP A 92 28.30 -6.49 9.81
CA ASP A 92 29.09 -7.71 9.57
C ASP A 92 30.57 -7.57 9.95
N ALA A 93 30.92 -6.56 10.74
CA ALA A 93 32.27 -6.39 11.28
C ALA A 93 32.65 -7.60 12.18
N PRO A 94 33.94 -7.98 12.25
CA PRO A 94 34.39 -9.04 13.13
C PRO A 94 33.95 -8.81 14.59
N GLY A 95 33.29 -9.82 15.20
CA GLY A 95 32.77 -9.73 16.57
C GLY A 95 31.44 -8.99 16.75
N ALA A 96 30.87 -8.40 15.68
CA ALA A 96 29.58 -7.71 15.75
C ALA A 96 28.37 -8.67 15.69
N LEU A 97 28.58 -9.91 15.28
CA LEU A 97 27.52 -10.91 15.12
C LEU A 97 27.71 -12.10 16.05
N THR A 98 26.62 -12.52 16.67
CA THR A 98 26.56 -13.78 17.40
C THR A 98 26.06 -14.88 16.47
N ASP A 99 26.86 -15.93 16.25
CA ASP A 99 26.43 -17.14 15.54
C ASP A 99 25.51 -17.96 16.45
N LEU A 100 24.28 -18.23 15.98
CA LEU A 100 23.28 -18.92 16.80
C LEU A 100 23.33 -20.44 16.70
N ASP A 101 24.21 -21.02 15.89
CA ASP A 101 24.26 -22.47 15.58
C ASP A 101 22.89 -23.04 15.12
N GLU A 102 22.07 -22.18 14.51
CA GLU A 102 20.78 -22.54 13.92
C GLU A 102 20.94 -22.81 12.42
N HIS A 103 20.40 -23.95 11.96
CA HIS A 103 20.41 -24.33 10.56
C HIS A 103 18.97 -24.62 10.08
N TYR A 104 18.61 -24.03 8.94
CA TYR A 104 17.30 -24.13 8.32
C TYR A 104 17.39 -24.67 6.89
N ASP A 105 16.36 -25.39 6.44
CA ASP A 105 16.22 -25.77 5.03
C ASP A 105 15.94 -24.54 4.16
N LEU A 106 15.22 -23.55 4.74
CA LEU A 106 14.89 -22.27 4.10
C LEU A 106 14.89 -21.13 5.12
N ALA A 107 15.57 -20.03 4.82
CA ALA A 107 15.34 -18.75 5.48
C ALA A 107 14.60 -17.78 4.54
N ILE A 108 13.66 -17.03 5.07
CA ILE A 108 12.84 -16.06 4.34
C ILE A 108 13.02 -14.69 4.99
N VAL A 109 13.34 -13.68 4.19
CA VAL A 109 13.46 -12.30 4.63
C VAL A 109 12.21 -11.54 4.21
N GLY A 110 11.33 -11.25 5.16
CA GLY A 110 10.01 -10.62 5.00
C GLY A 110 8.87 -11.58 5.33
N GLY A 111 8.09 -11.24 6.35
CA GLY A 111 6.90 -11.99 6.83
C GLY A 111 5.59 -11.49 6.26
N GLY A 112 5.59 -10.83 5.09
CA GLY A 112 4.39 -10.46 4.34
C GLY A 112 3.70 -11.65 3.67
N ILE A 113 2.60 -11.41 2.97
CA ILE A 113 1.84 -12.48 2.26
C ILE A 113 2.77 -13.30 1.36
N SER A 114 3.69 -12.67 0.63
CA SER A 114 4.63 -13.37 -0.25
C SER A 114 5.55 -14.31 0.54
N GLY A 115 6.18 -13.84 1.63
CA GLY A 115 7.07 -14.67 2.46
C GLY A 115 6.33 -15.81 3.16
N LEU A 116 5.14 -15.54 3.71
CA LEU A 116 4.31 -16.56 4.34
C LEU A 116 3.81 -17.60 3.32
N SER A 117 3.44 -17.18 2.10
CA SER A 117 3.08 -18.08 1.01
C SER A 117 4.27 -18.92 0.56
N ALA A 118 5.48 -18.33 0.52
CA ALA A 118 6.70 -19.07 0.21
C ALA A 118 6.98 -20.16 1.26
N ALA A 119 6.85 -19.85 2.55
CA ALA A 119 6.96 -20.84 3.61
C ALA A 119 5.94 -21.99 3.44
N TYR A 120 4.70 -21.64 3.09
CA TYR A 120 3.65 -22.62 2.84
C TYR A 120 3.97 -23.53 1.65
N PHE A 121 4.33 -22.96 0.49
CA PHE A 121 4.66 -23.73 -0.71
C PHE A 121 5.92 -24.59 -0.51
N PHE A 122 6.93 -24.08 0.15
CA PHE A 122 8.16 -24.83 0.43
C PHE A 122 7.86 -26.06 1.30
N ARG A 123 7.03 -25.93 2.35
CA ARG A 123 6.57 -27.08 3.13
C ARG A 123 5.76 -28.06 2.31
N LYS A 124 4.94 -27.58 1.39
CA LYS A 124 4.19 -28.45 0.47
C LYS A 124 5.11 -29.30 -0.41
N PHE A 125 6.26 -28.75 -0.82
CA PHE A 125 7.23 -29.45 -1.65
C PHE A 125 8.20 -30.34 -0.86
N ARG A 126 8.65 -29.88 0.31
CA ARG A 126 9.71 -30.56 1.09
C ARG A 126 9.18 -31.37 2.27
N GLY A 127 7.89 -31.25 2.58
CA GLY A 127 7.25 -31.95 3.68
C GLY A 127 7.07 -31.12 4.94
N ALA A 128 6.24 -31.63 5.86
CA ALA A 128 5.82 -30.90 7.06
C ALA A 128 6.96 -30.61 8.07
N ASN A 129 8.05 -31.36 7.99
CA ASN A 129 9.19 -31.24 8.91
C ASN A 129 10.27 -30.27 8.40
N ALA A 130 10.08 -29.65 7.22
CA ALA A 130 11.02 -28.67 6.70
C ALA A 130 11.21 -27.52 7.70
N LYS A 131 12.47 -27.25 8.06
CA LYS A 131 12.85 -26.21 9.01
C LYS A 131 12.91 -24.86 8.28
N ILE A 132 12.03 -23.95 8.66
CA ILE A 132 11.92 -22.63 8.01
C ILE A 132 12.02 -21.53 9.06
N LEU A 133 12.86 -20.53 8.77
CA LEU A 133 12.91 -19.27 9.51
C LEU A 133 12.36 -18.14 8.64
N VAL A 134 11.36 -17.42 9.13
CA VAL A 134 10.88 -16.15 8.56
C VAL A 134 11.36 -15.02 9.45
N LEU A 135 12.08 -14.05 8.89
CA LEU A 135 12.50 -12.82 9.58
C LEU A 135 11.62 -11.66 9.11
N ASP A 136 11.07 -10.89 10.05
CA ASP A 136 10.37 -9.64 9.75
C ASP A 136 10.89 -8.50 10.62
N ASN A 137 11.07 -7.33 10.02
CA ASN A 137 11.54 -6.13 10.70
C ASN A 137 10.45 -5.40 11.49
N HIS A 138 9.19 -5.73 11.27
CA HIS A 138 8.06 -5.16 12.00
C HIS A 138 7.77 -5.94 13.29
N ASP A 139 6.98 -5.33 14.15
CA ASP A 139 6.45 -5.93 15.38
C ASP A 139 5.32 -6.93 15.12
N ASP A 140 4.82 -7.02 13.89
CA ASP A 140 3.75 -7.92 13.47
C ASP A 140 4.03 -8.47 12.07
N PHE A 141 3.57 -9.68 11.80
CA PHE A 141 3.62 -10.30 10.48
C PHE A 141 2.55 -9.74 9.53
N GLY A 142 2.58 -10.15 8.28
CA GLY A 142 1.62 -9.79 7.23
C GLY A 142 2.12 -8.69 6.29
N GLY A 143 3.18 -7.98 6.62
CA GLY A 143 3.69 -6.87 5.80
C GLY A 143 2.64 -5.79 5.63
N HIS A 144 2.24 -5.49 4.38
CA HIS A 144 1.16 -4.54 4.07
C HIS A 144 -0.25 -5.08 4.41
N ALA A 145 -0.42 -6.39 4.64
CA ALA A 145 -1.65 -6.98 5.15
C ALA A 145 -1.72 -6.80 6.67
N LYS A 146 -1.98 -5.59 7.12
CA LYS A 146 -1.93 -5.16 8.53
C LYS A 146 -3.33 -5.02 9.10
N ARG A 147 -3.52 -5.50 10.33
CA ARG A 147 -4.75 -5.39 11.11
C ARG A 147 -4.64 -4.30 12.15
N ASN A 148 -5.70 -3.51 12.30
CA ASN A 148 -5.90 -2.61 13.43
C ASN A 148 -7.11 -3.05 14.26
N GLU A 149 -6.97 -3.06 15.58
CA GLU A 149 -8.07 -3.28 16.53
C GLU A 149 -8.22 -2.02 17.39
N LEU A 150 -9.27 -1.26 17.15
CA LEU A 150 -9.55 -0.02 17.86
C LEU A 150 -10.63 -0.25 18.91
N SER A 151 -10.30 -0.04 20.17
CA SER A 151 -11.22 -0.24 21.30
C SER A 151 -11.68 1.09 21.88
N GLY A 152 -13.00 1.23 22.08
CA GLY A 152 -13.61 2.42 22.69
C GLY A 152 -15.10 2.25 22.84
N ALA A 153 -15.70 3.01 23.77
CA ALA A 153 -17.14 2.98 24.07
C ALA A 153 -17.73 1.56 24.23
N GLY A 154 -16.97 0.66 24.90
CA GLY A 154 -17.41 -0.70 25.20
C GLY A 154 -17.36 -1.68 24.03
N SER A 155 -16.75 -1.32 22.92
CA SER A 155 -16.61 -2.22 21.75
C SER A 155 -15.21 -2.17 21.15
N THR A 156 -14.82 -3.25 20.45
CA THR A 156 -13.61 -3.29 19.60
C THR A 156 -14.05 -3.38 18.16
N ARG A 157 -13.49 -2.50 17.33
CA ARG A 157 -13.67 -2.51 15.89
C ARG A 157 -12.40 -3.00 15.22
N ILE A 158 -12.57 -3.82 14.19
CA ILE A 158 -11.50 -4.35 13.37
C ILE A 158 -11.47 -3.54 12.08
N ALA A 159 -10.28 -3.09 11.69
CA ALA A 159 -10.10 -2.31 10.48
C ALA A 159 -8.85 -2.73 9.71
N CYS A 160 -8.85 -2.48 8.40
CA CYS A 160 -7.73 -2.71 7.53
C CYS A 160 -6.67 -1.61 7.68
N GLY A 161 -5.41 -2.01 7.86
CA GLY A 161 -4.27 -1.09 7.95
C GLY A 161 -3.40 -1.05 6.68
N GLY A 162 -3.83 -1.69 5.59
CA GLY A 162 -3.06 -1.73 4.35
C GLY A 162 -3.83 -2.36 3.20
N THR A 163 -3.40 -3.50 2.68
CA THR A 163 -4.09 -4.16 1.54
C THR A 163 -5.47 -4.68 1.95
N LEU A 164 -6.49 -4.24 1.23
CA LEU A 164 -7.88 -4.42 1.63
C LEU A 164 -8.55 -5.60 0.92
N MET A 165 -8.55 -5.63 -0.41
CA MET A 165 -9.42 -6.51 -1.21
C MET A 165 -8.71 -7.75 -1.75
N ILE A 166 -9.50 -8.81 -1.97
CA ILE A 166 -9.19 -9.89 -2.89
C ILE A 166 -9.83 -9.48 -4.21
N GLU A 167 -9.12 -8.69 -4.99
CA GLU A 167 -9.61 -8.06 -6.21
C GLU A 167 -9.04 -8.73 -7.45
N GLU A 168 -9.59 -8.38 -8.61
CA GLU A 168 -9.12 -8.86 -9.91
C GLU A 168 -8.96 -10.39 -9.98
N LEU A 169 -10.02 -11.12 -9.61
CA LEU A 169 -9.99 -12.59 -9.52
C LEU A 169 -9.51 -13.28 -10.82
N GLN A 170 -9.67 -12.62 -11.96
CA GLN A 170 -9.16 -13.07 -13.25
C GLN A 170 -7.63 -13.08 -13.35
N LEU A 171 -6.93 -12.26 -12.52
CA LEU A 171 -5.46 -12.23 -12.47
C LEU A 171 -4.89 -13.29 -11.52
N TYR A 172 -5.76 -13.92 -10.71
CA TYR A 172 -5.31 -15.00 -9.84
C TYR A 172 -4.94 -16.23 -10.64
N THR A 173 -3.68 -16.64 -10.57
CA THR A 173 -3.28 -17.94 -11.14
C THR A 173 -4.06 -19.08 -10.48
N PRO A 174 -4.24 -20.24 -11.16
CA PRO A 174 -4.88 -21.41 -10.54
C PRO A 174 -4.27 -21.81 -9.20
N GLU A 175 -2.96 -21.62 -9.04
CA GLU A 175 -2.24 -21.92 -7.82
C GLU A 175 -2.48 -20.90 -6.72
N ALA A 176 -2.55 -19.60 -7.04
CA ALA A 176 -2.89 -18.55 -6.07
C ALA A 176 -4.33 -18.74 -5.56
N MET A 177 -5.29 -18.99 -6.45
CA MET A 177 -6.66 -19.38 -6.08
C MET A 177 -6.68 -20.71 -5.31
N GLY A 178 -5.79 -21.64 -5.65
CA GLY A 178 -5.60 -22.90 -4.94
C GLY A 178 -5.20 -22.67 -3.49
N LEU A 179 -4.25 -21.77 -3.24
CA LEU A 179 -3.83 -21.40 -1.89
C LEU A 179 -4.99 -20.84 -1.06
N LEU A 180 -5.77 -19.89 -1.61
CA LEU A 180 -6.93 -19.34 -0.89
C LEU A 180 -7.91 -20.44 -0.48
N ARG A 181 -8.23 -21.37 -1.39
CA ARG A 181 -9.10 -22.51 -1.09
C ARG A 181 -8.49 -23.45 -0.04
N GLU A 182 -7.18 -23.72 -0.09
CA GLU A 182 -6.49 -24.56 0.90
C GLU A 182 -6.43 -23.91 2.29
N LEU A 183 -6.50 -22.57 2.36
CA LEU A 183 -6.68 -21.80 3.59
C LEU A 183 -8.15 -21.79 4.09
N GLY A 184 -9.08 -22.37 3.31
CA GLY A 184 -10.50 -22.41 3.63
C GLY A 184 -11.27 -21.15 3.23
N ILE A 185 -10.66 -20.27 2.41
CA ILE A 185 -11.33 -19.06 1.90
C ILE A 185 -12.20 -19.41 0.71
N ASP A 186 -13.51 -19.28 0.89
CA ASP A 186 -14.49 -19.35 -0.18
C ASP A 186 -14.98 -17.93 -0.52
N ILE A 187 -14.52 -17.42 -1.66
CA ILE A 187 -14.80 -16.05 -2.14
C ILE A 187 -16.32 -15.77 -2.21
N ARG A 188 -17.13 -16.78 -2.61
CA ARG A 188 -18.58 -16.62 -2.76
C ARG A 188 -19.30 -16.34 -1.44
N ARG A 189 -18.67 -16.67 -0.31
CA ARG A 189 -19.26 -16.44 1.02
C ARG A 189 -19.27 -14.96 1.37
N PHE A 190 -18.40 -14.14 0.79
CA PHE A 190 -18.41 -12.69 1.01
C PHE A 190 -19.70 -12.03 0.52
N ASP A 191 -20.40 -12.60 -0.47
CA ASP A 191 -21.74 -12.13 -0.86
C ASP A 191 -22.75 -12.14 0.28
N ARG A 192 -22.54 -12.98 1.31
CA ARG A 192 -23.40 -13.07 2.51
C ARG A 192 -22.88 -12.20 3.65
N TYR A 193 -21.59 -11.89 3.66
CA TYR A 193 -20.94 -11.17 4.75
C TYR A 193 -20.96 -9.68 4.54
N TYR A 194 -21.01 -9.23 3.29
CA TYR A 194 -21.08 -7.82 2.92
C TYR A 194 -22.56 -7.39 2.82
N ASP A 195 -22.98 -6.41 3.63
CA ASP A 195 -24.34 -5.86 3.55
C ASP A 195 -24.44 -4.83 2.41
N ARG A 196 -24.86 -5.30 1.22
CA ARG A 196 -25.06 -4.45 0.04
C ARG A 196 -26.16 -3.40 0.23
N ASN A 197 -27.08 -3.60 1.18
CA ASN A 197 -28.19 -2.67 1.44
C ASN A 197 -27.85 -1.62 2.50
N PHE A 198 -26.73 -1.73 3.20
CA PHE A 198 -26.40 -0.86 4.33
C PHE A 198 -26.51 0.62 3.98
N ARG A 199 -25.85 1.07 2.91
CA ARG A 199 -25.85 2.47 2.50
C ARG A 199 -27.26 2.95 2.12
N LYS A 200 -27.99 2.16 1.34
CA LYS A 200 -29.38 2.46 0.96
C LYS A 200 -30.31 2.51 2.16
N ALA A 201 -30.25 1.54 3.06
CA ALA A 201 -31.07 1.46 4.26
C ALA A 201 -30.85 2.67 5.18
N HIS A 202 -29.65 3.19 5.23
CA HIS A 202 -29.30 4.37 6.03
C HIS A 202 -29.34 5.69 5.24
N GLY A 203 -29.67 5.68 3.93
CA GLY A 203 -29.71 6.87 3.08
C GLY A 203 -28.33 7.53 2.89
N LEU A 204 -27.25 6.74 2.94
CA LEU A 204 -25.89 7.21 2.77
C LEU A 204 -25.53 7.27 1.28
N LYS A 205 -25.05 8.41 0.83
CA LYS A 205 -24.56 8.64 -0.54
C LYS A 205 -23.07 8.92 -0.55
N SER A 206 -22.49 8.92 -1.74
CA SER A 206 -21.19 9.53 -1.98
C SER A 206 -21.32 11.05 -2.00
N ALA A 207 -20.22 11.75 -1.72
CA ALA A 207 -20.15 13.19 -1.76
C ALA A 207 -18.76 13.67 -2.22
N CYS A 208 -18.67 14.94 -2.62
CA CYS A 208 -17.44 15.64 -2.84
C CYS A 208 -17.31 16.78 -1.82
N PHE A 209 -16.16 16.87 -1.13
CA PHE A 209 -15.86 17.97 -0.24
C PHE A 209 -14.97 18.99 -0.92
N PHE A 210 -15.55 20.15 -1.22
CA PHE A 210 -14.83 21.31 -1.76
C PHE A 210 -14.26 22.12 -0.61
N GLU A 211 -12.95 22.26 -0.61
CA GLU A 211 -12.22 22.94 0.46
C GLU A 211 -12.05 24.43 0.19
N ARG A 212 -12.19 25.24 1.24
CA ARG A 212 -12.13 26.72 1.16
C ARG A 212 -10.84 27.24 0.53
N SER A 213 -9.72 26.63 0.81
CA SER A 213 -8.40 27.02 0.28
C SER A 213 -8.34 27.00 -1.25
N ALA A 214 -9.04 26.06 -1.88
CA ALA A 214 -9.02 25.84 -3.32
C ALA A 214 -10.26 26.37 -4.05
N PHE A 215 -11.44 26.37 -3.37
CA PHE A 215 -12.74 26.67 -3.97
C PHE A 215 -13.48 27.84 -3.29
N GLY A 216 -12.84 28.52 -2.33
CA GLY A 216 -13.39 29.69 -1.65
C GLY A 216 -14.39 29.38 -0.52
N VAL A 217 -14.85 28.15 -0.39
CA VAL A 217 -15.82 27.72 0.62
C VAL A 217 -15.59 26.25 1.00
N ASP A 218 -15.83 25.91 2.29
CA ASP A 218 -15.94 24.52 2.71
C ASP A 218 -17.35 24.05 2.42
N LYS A 219 -17.54 23.12 1.48
CA LYS A 219 -18.85 22.63 1.08
C LYS A 219 -18.84 21.15 0.76
N LEU A 220 -19.71 20.41 1.43
CA LEU A 220 -19.99 19.01 1.17
C LEU A 220 -21.15 18.93 0.17
N CYS A 221 -20.88 18.43 -1.05
CA CYS A 221 -21.89 18.29 -2.10
C CYS A 221 -22.17 16.79 -2.32
N PRO A 222 -23.40 16.31 -2.12
CA PRO A 222 -23.74 14.94 -2.50
C PRO A 222 -23.45 14.70 -3.98
N GLN A 223 -22.76 13.61 -4.25
CA GLN A 223 -22.36 13.19 -5.58
C GLN A 223 -22.63 11.71 -5.72
N GLN A 224 -23.35 11.29 -6.73
CA GLN A 224 -23.39 9.91 -7.11
C GLN A 224 -22.30 9.71 -8.18
N THR A 225 -21.24 9.02 -7.81
CA THR A 225 -20.20 8.58 -8.75
C THR A 225 -20.38 7.10 -9.00
N ASP A 226 -20.12 6.67 -10.24
CA ASP A 226 -19.80 5.28 -10.50
C ASP A 226 -18.44 5.01 -9.84
N SER A 227 -18.47 4.65 -8.59
CA SER A 227 -17.26 4.24 -7.88
C SER A 227 -17.15 2.73 -7.99
N VAL A 228 -16.04 2.25 -8.54
CA VAL A 228 -15.71 0.80 -8.55
C VAL A 228 -15.65 0.22 -7.13
N TYR A 229 -15.42 1.07 -6.12
CA TYR A 229 -15.42 0.69 -4.71
C TYR A 229 -16.82 0.49 -4.10
N LEU A 230 -17.87 0.94 -4.79
CA LEU A 230 -19.22 0.86 -4.25
C LEU A 230 -20.08 -0.01 -5.18
N PRO A 231 -20.38 -1.25 -4.78
CA PRO A 231 -21.01 -2.25 -5.66
C PRO A 231 -22.40 -1.88 -6.20
N ASP A 232 -23.01 -0.84 -5.65
CA ASP A 232 -24.40 -0.45 -5.98
C ASP A 232 -24.52 1.00 -6.48
N THR A 233 -23.42 1.62 -6.92
CA THR A 233 -23.49 2.96 -7.51
C THR A 233 -23.80 2.86 -8.99
N HIS A 234 -24.93 3.45 -9.38
CA HIS A 234 -25.33 3.56 -10.78
C HIS A 234 -25.19 5.02 -11.23
N PHE A 235 -24.72 5.19 -12.48
CA PHE A 235 -24.72 6.49 -13.13
C PHE A 235 -26.17 7.01 -13.28
N ASP A 236 -26.58 7.94 -12.43
CA ASP A 236 -27.84 8.66 -12.58
C ASP A 236 -27.58 10.07 -13.16
N PRO A 237 -27.93 10.32 -14.42
CA PRO A 237 -27.76 11.62 -15.04
C PRO A 237 -28.43 12.78 -14.28
N LYS A 238 -29.51 12.53 -13.54
CA LYS A 238 -30.20 13.58 -12.76
C LYS A 238 -29.37 13.98 -11.55
N GLU A 239 -28.84 13.01 -10.82
CA GLU A 239 -28.00 13.28 -9.64
C GLU A 239 -26.68 13.97 -10.02
N ILE A 240 -26.05 13.57 -11.12
CA ILE A 240 -24.85 14.25 -11.63
C ILE A 240 -25.16 15.71 -12.03
N ARG A 241 -26.29 15.97 -12.70
CA ARG A 241 -26.69 17.33 -13.03
C ARG A 241 -26.96 18.17 -11.77
N ALA A 242 -27.56 17.58 -10.75
CA ALA A 242 -27.80 18.23 -9.47
C ALA A 242 -26.48 18.54 -8.75
N PHE A 243 -25.55 17.59 -8.70
CA PHE A 243 -24.21 17.81 -8.16
C PHE A 243 -23.48 18.96 -8.88
N ILE A 244 -23.43 18.94 -10.22
CA ILE A 244 -22.75 19.99 -10.99
C ILE A 244 -23.40 21.36 -10.75
N ALA A 245 -24.73 21.43 -10.57
CA ALA A 245 -25.42 22.68 -10.28
C ALA A 245 -25.11 23.21 -8.87
N ASP A 246 -24.94 22.30 -7.90
CA ASP A 246 -24.67 22.64 -6.49
C ASP A 246 -23.18 22.88 -6.20
N ALA A 247 -22.27 22.31 -7.00
CA ALA A 247 -20.83 22.45 -6.80
C ALA A 247 -20.39 23.93 -6.82
N PRO A 248 -19.51 24.36 -5.89
CA PRO A 248 -19.03 25.75 -5.79
C PRO A 248 -17.93 26.03 -6.84
N LEU A 249 -18.26 25.79 -8.10
CA LEU A 249 -17.37 25.95 -9.24
C LEU A 249 -17.78 27.17 -10.06
N ALA A 250 -16.84 27.77 -10.80
CA ALA A 250 -17.14 28.82 -11.75
C ALA A 250 -18.21 28.37 -12.78
N PRO A 251 -19.08 29.28 -13.28
CA PRO A 251 -20.11 28.91 -14.26
C PRO A 251 -19.57 28.12 -15.45
N GLN A 252 -18.45 28.57 -16.02
CA GLN A 252 -17.77 27.89 -17.13
C GLN A 252 -17.30 26.46 -16.73
N ALA A 253 -16.77 26.28 -15.53
CA ALA A 253 -16.35 24.97 -15.04
C ALA A 253 -17.54 23.98 -14.94
N ARG A 254 -18.70 24.47 -14.50
CA ARG A 254 -19.93 23.67 -14.48
C ARG A 254 -20.39 23.27 -15.87
N ASP A 255 -20.26 24.17 -16.85
CA ASP A 255 -20.59 23.85 -18.25
C ASP A 255 -19.61 22.85 -18.84
N ASP A 256 -18.31 22.98 -18.55
CA ASP A 256 -17.29 22.04 -18.96
C ASP A 256 -17.53 20.64 -18.34
N LEU A 257 -17.87 20.55 -17.05
CA LEU A 257 -18.24 19.26 -16.43
C LEU A 257 -19.47 18.66 -17.11
N ARG A 258 -20.53 19.46 -17.40
CA ARG A 258 -21.69 18.96 -18.16
C ARG A 258 -21.28 18.40 -19.52
N ARG A 259 -20.36 19.09 -20.22
CA ARG A 259 -19.81 18.64 -21.49
C ARG A 259 -19.08 17.31 -21.35
N LEU A 260 -18.21 17.17 -20.37
CA LEU A 260 -17.46 15.92 -20.13
C LEU A 260 -18.38 14.75 -19.78
N TYR A 261 -19.41 14.98 -18.94
CA TYR A 261 -20.31 13.90 -18.50
C TYR A 261 -21.36 13.49 -19.54
N PHE A 262 -21.81 14.41 -20.40
CA PHE A 262 -22.99 14.18 -21.21
C PHE A 262 -22.79 14.32 -22.73
N SER A 263 -21.63 14.85 -23.18
CA SER A 263 -21.39 15.07 -24.60
C SER A 263 -20.35 14.08 -25.13
N ARG A 264 -20.75 13.22 -26.06
CA ARG A 264 -19.86 12.28 -26.76
C ARG A 264 -19.13 12.98 -27.90
N VAL A 265 -18.45 14.08 -27.59
CA VAL A 265 -17.69 14.85 -28.59
C VAL A 265 -16.30 14.26 -28.72
N ASP A 266 -15.82 14.10 -29.95
CA ASP A 266 -14.44 13.77 -30.22
C ASP A 266 -13.52 14.94 -29.81
N LEU A 267 -12.81 14.78 -28.68
CA LEU A 267 -11.89 15.78 -28.17
C LEU A 267 -10.54 15.80 -28.89
N LEU A 268 -10.32 14.86 -29.83
CA LEU A 268 -9.12 14.76 -30.68
C LEU A 268 -9.51 14.67 -32.16
N PRO A 269 -10.29 15.65 -32.70
CA PRO A 269 -10.83 15.58 -34.05
C PRO A 269 -9.71 15.52 -35.09
N GLY A 270 -9.96 14.78 -36.18
CA GLY A 270 -9.02 14.61 -37.28
C GLY A 270 -7.89 13.61 -37.04
N LYS A 271 -7.84 12.98 -35.86
CA LYS A 271 -6.88 11.90 -35.56
C LYS A 271 -7.54 10.52 -35.75
N THR A 272 -6.80 9.61 -36.34
CA THR A 272 -7.15 8.19 -36.37
C THR A 272 -7.08 7.60 -34.96
N ARG A 273 -7.71 6.43 -34.73
CA ARG A 273 -7.63 5.74 -33.44
C ARG A 273 -6.19 5.46 -33.00
N ALA A 274 -5.34 5.02 -33.93
CA ALA A 274 -3.92 4.77 -33.64
C ALA A 274 -3.18 6.04 -33.20
N GLU A 275 -3.42 7.18 -33.87
CA GLU A 275 -2.84 8.46 -33.48
C GLU A 275 -3.34 8.97 -32.12
N LYS A 276 -4.62 8.72 -31.78
CA LYS A 276 -5.18 9.03 -30.45
C LYS A 276 -4.49 8.21 -29.36
N VAL A 277 -4.36 6.90 -29.58
CA VAL A 277 -3.66 5.98 -28.66
C VAL A 277 -2.21 6.44 -28.46
N GLN A 278 -1.46 6.73 -29.53
CA GLN A 278 -0.09 7.17 -29.41
C GLN A 278 0.04 8.54 -28.68
N LEU A 279 -0.86 9.46 -28.94
CA LEU A 279 -0.88 10.74 -28.23
C LEU A 279 -1.13 10.54 -26.73
N LEU A 280 -2.16 9.78 -26.39
CA LEU A 280 -2.61 9.60 -24.99
C LEU A 280 -1.63 8.77 -24.14
N LYS A 281 -0.79 7.92 -24.75
CA LYS A 281 0.34 7.26 -24.08
C LYS A 281 1.37 8.25 -23.51
N HIS A 282 1.55 9.40 -24.17
CA HIS A 282 2.66 10.33 -23.91
C HIS A 282 2.23 11.65 -23.26
N ILE A 283 0.99 11.74 -22.80
CA ILE A 283 0.49 12.90 -22.06
C ILE A 283 -0.20 12.45 -20.77
N SER A 284 -0.22 13.35 -19.78
CA SER A 284 -0.98 13.12 -18.54
C SER A 284 -2.46 13.44 -18.73
N ILE A 285 -3.30 12.94 -17.77
CA ILE A 285 -4.71 13.32 -17.69
C ILE A 285 -4.85 14.85 -17.59
N GLN A 286 -4.01 15.50 -16.78
CA GLN A 286 -4.02 16.96 -16.67
C GLN A 286 -3.78 17.63 -18.03
N THR A 287 -2.72 17.22 -18.73
CA THR A 287 -2.42 17.75 -20.07
C THR A 287 -3.58 17.54 -21.04
N PHE A 288 -4.23 16.36 -20.98
CA PHE A 288 -5.41 16.08 -21.80
C PHE A 288 -6.57 17.04 -21.46
N LEU A 289 -6.86 17.24 -20.18
CA LEU A 289 -7.95 18.12 -19.74
C LEU A 289 -7.68 19.58 -20.13
N GLU A 290 -6.45 20.07 -19.92
CA GLU A 290 -6.10 21.47 -20.18
C GLU A 290 -5.97 21.79 -21.68
N GLN A 291 -5.25 20.97 -22.44
CA GLN A 291 -4.86 21.31 -23.82
C GLN A 291 -5.85 20.80 -24.87
N TYR A 292 -6.46 19.65 -24.64
CA TYR A 292 -7.34 19.01 -25.63
C TYR A 292 -8.82 19.15 -25.27
N ALA A 293 -9.18 18.85 -24.05
CA ALA A 293 -10.55 19.08 -23.57
C ALA A 293 -10.79 20.58 -23.28
N ARG A 294 -9.76 21.37 -23.03
CA ARG A 294 -9.77 22.82 -22.80
C ARG A 294 -10.78 23.23 -21.74
N VAL A 295 -10.71 22.53 -20.59
CA VAL A 295 -11.62 22.78 -19.47
C VAL A 295 -11.13 23.95 -18.61
N HIS A 296 -12.05 24.55 -17.88
CA HIS A 296 -11.75 25.57 -16.87
C HIS A 296 -10.82 24.99 -15.77
N PRO A 297 -9.89 25.77 -15.19
CA PRO A 297 -8.96 25.28 -14.15
C PRO A 297 -9.65 24.64 -12.93
N ASP A 298 -10.85 25.05 -12.55
CA ASP A 298 -11.58 24.41 -11.45
C ASP A 298 -11.98 22.95 -11.75
N VAL A 299 -12.14 22.58 -13.03
CA VAL A 299 -12.37 21.18 -13.41
C VAL A 299 -11.08 20.38 -13.22
N VAL A 300 -9.91 20.95 -13.53
CA VAL A 300 -8.61 20.31 -13.26
C VAL A 300 -8.43 20.10 -11.77
N LYS A 301 -8.75 21.11 -10.92
CA LYS A 301 -8.72 20.98 -9.46
C LYS A 301 -9.68 19.89 -8.96
N TYR A 302 -10.87 19.79 -9.54
CA TYR A 302 -11.84 18.76 -9.18
C TYR A 302 -11.32 17.34 -9.42
N TYR A 303 -10.56 17.11 -10.48
CA TYR A 303 -9.96 15.80 -10.77
C TYR A 303 -8.60 15.59 -10.09
N TRP A 304 -8.06 16.58 -9.39
CA TRP A 304 -6.67 16.64 -8.97
C TRP A 304 -6.16 15.38 -8.26
N GLN A 305 -6.92 14.86 -7.31
CA GLN A 305 -6.57 13.68 -6.51
C GLN A 305 -7.35 12.41 -6.92
N SER A 306 -8.08 12.44 -8.04
CA SER A 306 -8.94 11.31 -8.42
C SER A 306 -8.18 10.01 -8.68
N THR A 307 -6.90 10.09 -9.00
CA THR A 307 -6.03 8.93 -9.29
C THR A 307 -5.17 8.51 -8.11
N ASN A 308 -5.24 9.23 -6.97
CA ASN A 308 -4.31 9.04 -5.86
C ASN A 308 -4.36 7.63 -5.27
N GLY A 309 -5.52 7.14 -4.92
CA GLY A 309 -5.70 5.84 -4.26
C GLY A 309 -5.22 4.65 -5.10
N TRP A 310 -5.34 4.76 -6.43
CA TRP A 310 -4.95 3.70 -7.34
C TRP A 310 -3.49 3.77 -7.76
N LEU A 311 -3.02 4.96 -8.13
CA LEU A 311 -1.71 5.13 -8.76
C LEU A 311 -0.65 5.67 -7.80
N GLY A 312 -1.07 6.23 -6.67
CA GLY A 312 -0.18 7.01 -5.81
C GLY A 312 0.32 8.30 -6.46
N LEU A 313 -0.43 8.84 -7.42
CA LEU A 313 -0.11 10.03 -8.21
C LEU A 313 -1.37 10.87 -8.42
N GLY A 314 -1.18 12.19 -8.57
CA GLY A 314 -2.20 13.06 -9.11
C GLY A 314 -2.31 12.94 -10.64
N ILE A 315 -3.35 13.57 -11.20
CA ILE A 315 -3.60 13.56 -12.64
C ILE A 315 -2.48 14.20 -13.48
N ASP A 316 -1.58 14.94 -12.86
CA ASP A 316 -0.39 15.55 -13.49
C ASP A 316 0.63 14.52 -13.98
N ALA A 317 0.69 13.36 -13.32
CA ALA A 317 1.63 12.29 -13.63
C ALA A 317 0.96 10.95 -13.97
N ALA A 318 -0.36 10.89 -14.03
CA ALA A 318 -1.13 9.74 -14.51
C ALA A 318 -1.22 9.77 -16.03
N ALA A 319 -0.72 8.72 -16.73
CA ALA A 319 -0.81 8.61 -18.20
C ALA A 319 -2.27 8.59 -18.65
N ALA A 320 -2.61 9.43 -19.64
CA ALA A 320 -4.01 9.58 -20.04
C ALA A 320 -4.59 8.29 -20.62
N LEU A 321 -3.83 7.56 -21.47
CA LEU A 321 -4.32 6.31 -22.06
C LEU A 321 -4.60 5.24 -21.00
N ASP A 322 -3.61 5.01 -20.12
CA ASP A 322 -3.66 3.94 -19.12
C ASP A 322 -4.80 4.16 -18.10
N ASN A 323 -5.29 5.42 -18.02
CA ASN A 323 -6.20 5.86 -16.96
C ASN A 323 -7.46 6.57 -17.48
N LEU A 324 -7.89 6.28 -18.71
CA LEU A 324 -9.11 6.85 -19.30
C LEU A 324 -10.39 6.58 -18.47
N TRP A 325 -10.42 5.50 -17.71
CA TRP A 325 -11.55 5.10 -16.88
C TRP A 325 -11.81 6.02 -15.66
N PHE A 326 -10.84 6.89 -15.30
CA PHE A 326 -11.07 7.96 -14.33
C PHE A 326 -11.86 9.14 -14.89
N LEU A 327 -12.03 9.21 -16.21
CA LEU A 327 -12.82 10.25 -16.87
C LEU A 327 -14.24 9.74 -17.13
N PRO A 328 -15.23 10.65 -17.26
CA PRO A 328 -16.60 10.24 -17.55
C PRO A 328 -16.71 9.35 -18.79
N PRO A 329 -17.58 8.33 -18.81
CA PRO A 329 -17.73 7.42 -19.94
C PRO A 329 -18.05 8.10 -21.28
N ALA A 330 -18.67 9.29 -21.25
CA ALA A 330 -18.93 10.07 -22.47
C ALA A 330 -17.63 10.57 -23.15
N VAL A 331 -16.55 10.78 -22.39
CA VAL A 331 -15.24 11.16 -22.94
C VAL A 331 -14.65 10.02 -23.74
N THR A 332 -14.60 8.82 -23.16
CA THR A 332 -14.04 7.62 -23.83
C THR A 332 -14.85 7.24 -25.05
N ALA A 333 -16.19 7.34 -24.97
CA ALA A 333 -17.11 7.12 -26.08
C ALA A 333 -16.91 8.15 -27.21
N GLY A 334 -16.71 9.43 -26.87
CA GLY A 334 -16.41 10.48 -27.84
C GLY A 334 -15.07 10.29 -28.56
N LEU A 335 -14.08 9.75 -27.85
CA LEU A 335 -12.77 9.40 -28.42
C LEU A 335 -12.81 8.11 -29.27
N GLY A 336 -13.81 7.26 -29.12
CA GLY A 336 -13.87 5.91 -29.73
C GLY A 336 -12.86 4.94 -29.09
N LEU A 337 -12.61 5.08 -27.79
CA LEU A 337 -11.60 4.34 -27.02
C LEU A 337 -12.22 3.61 -25.82
N GLU A 338 -13.50 3.18 -25.93
CA GLU A 338 -14.19 2.49 -24.83
C GLU A 338 -13.53 1.14 -24.46
N ALA A 339 -12.92 0.47 -25.43
CA ALA A 339 -12.24 -0.80 -25.20
C ALA A 339 -10.96 -0.61 -24.37
N GLU A 340 -10.24 0.49 -24.59
CA GLU A 340 -9.03 0.86 -23.83
C GLU A 340 -9.37 1.38 -22.43
N ALA A 341 -10.55 2.00 -22.27
CA ALA A 341 -11.01 2.52 -21.01
C ALA A 341 -11.61 1.46 -20.08
N ARG A 342 -12.14 0.38 -20.65
CA ARG A 342 -12.61 -0.77 -19.89
C ARG A 342 -11.42 -1.66 -19.58
N GLY A 343 -10.68 -1.37 -18.54
CA GLY A 343 -9.88 -2.42 -17.92
C GLY A 343 -10.80 -3.60 -17.56
N ASP A 344 -10.23 -4.78 -17.38
CA ASP A 344 -10.96 -6.01 -16.99
C ASP A 344 -11.69 -5.91 -15.62
N LEU A 345 -11.67 -4.73 -15.00
CA LEU A 345 -12.27 -4.41 -13.70
C LEU A 345 -13.80 -4.28 -13.73
N ALA A 346 -14.43 -4.18 -14.93
CA ALA A 346 -15.80 -3.68 -15.06
C ALA A 346 -16.90 -4.55 -14.44
N ASP A 347 -16.64 -5.84 -14.14
CA ASP A 347 -17.70 -6.80 -13.78
C ASP A 347 -17.57 -7.43 -12.39
N GLN A 348 -16.59 -7.02 -11.56
CA GLN A 348 -16.40 -7.61 -10.24
C GLN A 348 -16.83 -6.66 -9.12
N PRO A 349 -17.72 -7.10 -8.21
CA PRO A 349 -18.09 -6.27 -7.07
C PRO A 349 -16.92 -6.16 -6.08
N TYR A 350 -16.66 -4.96 -5.62
CA TYR A 350 -15.60 -4.66 -4.65
C TYR A 350 -16.05 -4.98 -3.21
N ILE A 351 -16.29 -6.28 -2.95
CA ILE A 351 -16.85 -6.77 -1.68
C ILE A 351 -16.06 -7.94 -1.07
N TYR A 352 -15.06 -8.46 -1.77
CA TYR A 352 -14.37 -9.67 -1.34
C TYR A 352 -13.25 -9.34 -0.37
N HIS A 353 -13.59 -9.05 0.87
CA HIS A 353 -12.62 -8.75 1.91
C HIS A 353 -13.11 -9.11 3.31
N PHE A 354 -12.15 -9.38 4.18
CA PHE A 354 -12.38 -9.47 5.62
C PHE A 354 -12.47 -8.07 6.24
N PRO A 355 -12.97 -7.92 7.49
CA PRO A 355 -12.98 -6.62 8.18
C PRO A 355 -11.59 -5.98 8.30
N ASP A 356 -10.52 -6.78 8.42
CA ASP A 356 -9.13 -6.36 8.44
C ASP A 356 -8.43 -6.48 7.07
N GLY A 357 -9.21 -6.62 6.00
CA GLY A 357 -8.69 -6.84 4.66
C GLY A 357 -7.88 -8.13 4.56
N ASN A 358 -6.81 -8.12 3.78
CA ASN A 358 -5.97 -9.29 3.55
C ASN A 358 -5.11 -9.70 4.76
N ALA A 359 -5.19 -8.97 5.90
CA ALA A 359 -4.57 -9.39 7.15
C ALA A 359 -5.11 -10.75 7.64
N SER A 360 -6.40 -11.05 7.42
CA SER A 360 -6.94 -12.37 7.70
C SER A 360 -6.35 -13.48 6.83
N ILE A 361 -5.92 -13.19 5.58
CA ILE A 361 -5.16 -14.15 4.76
C ILE A 361 -3.81 -14.45 5.41
N ALA A 362 -3.08 -13.41 5.83
CA ALA A 362 -1.80 -13.58 6.52
C ALA A 362 -1.97 -14.38 7.83
N ARG A 363 -3.02 -14.09 8.59
CA ARG A 363 -3.36 -14.81 9.85
C ARG A 363 -3.70 -16.29 9.60
N LEU A 364 -4.42 -16.61 8.52
CA LEU A 364 -4.70 -17.98 8.09
C LEU A 364 -3.42 -18.71 7.67
N LEU A 365 -2.52 -18.04 6.94
CA LEU A 365 -1.21 -18.60 6.60
C LEU A 365 -0.38 -18.90 7.84
N VAL A 366 -0.29 -17.96 8.79
CA VAL A 366 0.45 -18.13 10.04
C VAL A 366 -0.16 -19.28 10.86
N ARG A 367 -1.49 -19.36 11.01
CA ARG A 367 -2.17 -20.47 11.69
C ARG A 367 -1.84 -21.81 11.03
N ARG A 368 -1.75 -21.87 9.70
CA ARG A 368 -1.42 -23.09 8.96
C ARG A 368 0.05 -23.49 9.13
N LEU A 369 0.94 -22.51 9.22
CA LEU A 369 2.38 -22.71 9.38
C LEU A 369 2.77 -23.05 10.83
N VAL A 370 2.15 -22.35 11.77
CA VAL A 370 2.38 -22.44 13.22
C VAL A 370 1.03 -22.70 13.93
N PRO A 371 0.57 -23.95 14.05
CA PRO A 371 -0.77 -24.26 14.56
C PRO A 371 -1.08 -23.70 15.96
N GLY A 372 -0.06 -23.50 16.80
CA GLY A 372 -0.21 -22.88 18.13
C GLY A 372 -0.41 -21.36 18.11
N ALA A 373 -0.31 -20.71 16.96
CA ALA A 373 -0.40 -19.25 16.84
C ALA A 373 -1.85 -18.72 16.89
N ALA A 374 -2.84 -19.50 16.51
CA ALA A 374 -4.25 -19.09 16.59
C ALA A 374 -5.19 -20.28 16.75
N PRO A 375 -6.27 -20.14 17.54
CA PRO A 375 -7.31 -21.17 17.65
C PRO A 375 -8.17 -21.19 16.38
N GLY A 376 -9.00 -22.26 16.24
CA GLY A 376 -9.99 -22.41 15.18
C GLY A 376 -9.44 -23.04 13.91
N SER A 377 -10.28 -23.11 12.87
CA SER A 377 -9.94 -23.81 11.61
C SER A 377 -10.60 -23.22 10.35
N THR A 378 -11.46 -22.21 10.49
CA THR A 378 -12.26 -21.65 9.40
C THR A 378 -11.83 -20.22 9.04
N MET A 379 -12.36 -19.71 7.92
CA MET A 379 -12.16 -18.30 7.53
C MET A 379 -12.97 -17.34 8.41
N GLU A 380 -13.97 -17.83 9.12
CA GLU A 380 -14.81 -17.01 9.98
C GLU A 380 -14.17 -16.81 11.36
N ASP A 381 -13.69 -17.89 11.97
CA ASP A 381 -13.14 -17.82 13.32
C ASP A 381 -11.84 -17.04 13.41
N ILE A 382 -11.04 -17.01 12.33
CA ILE A 382 -9.78 -16.26 12.29
C ILE A 382 -9.98 -14.75 12.51
N VAL A 383 -11.15 -14.22 12.14
CA VAL A 383 -11.46 -12.79 12.23
C VAL A 383 -11.45 -12.31 13.68
N THR A 384 -11.98 -13.12 14.61
CA THR A 384 -12.01 -12.78 16.04
C THR A 384 -10.99 -13.55 16.88
N ALA A 385 -10.23 -14.47 16.27
CA ALA A 385 -9.19 -15.22 16.97
C ALA A 385 -8.07 -14.28 17.46
N ARG A 386 -7.71 -14.38 18.72
CA ARG A 386 -6.52 -13.69 19.25
C ARG A 386 -5.27 -14.47 18.87
N MET A 387 -4.30 -13.82 18.25
CA MET A 387 -3.02 -14.46 17.91
C MET A 387 -2.16 -14.63 19.16
N ASN A 388 -1.51 -15.79 19.25
CA ASN A 388 -0.50 -16.11 20.27
C ASN A 388 0.89 -15.87 19.67
N TYR A 389 1.45 -14.69 19.90
CA TYR A 389 2.75 -14.29 19.38
C TYR A 389 3.90 -15.09 19.97
N ALA A 390 3.76 -15.61 21.20
CA ALA A 390 4.77 -16.45 21.83
C ALA A 390 5.01 -17.78 21.09
N ALA A 391 4.02 -18.27 20.35
CA ALA A 391 4.16 -19.49 19.56
C ALA A 391 4.96 -19.28 18.25
N LEU A 392 5.15 -18.04 17.80
CA LEU A 392 5.71 -17.76 16.48
C LEU A 392 7.18 -18.18 16.34
N ASP A 393 8.00 -18.02 17.38
CA ASP A 393 9.43 -18.35 17.34
C ASP A 393 9.78 -19.46 18.38
N ALA A 394 8.84 -20.40 18.64
CA ALA A 394 9.08 -21.52 19.53
C ALA A 394 10.20 -22.44 19.01
N ALA A 395 11.12 -22.84 19.86
CA ALA A 395 12.34 -23.56 19.47
C ALA A 395 12.08 -24.95 18.87
N ASP A 396 10.98 -25.58 19.26
CA ASP A 396 10.55 -26.90 18.78
C ASP A 396 9.67 -26.83 17.51
N SER A 397 9.29 -25.62 17.09
CA SER A 397 8.49 -25.44 15.86
C SER A 397 9.35 -25.61 14.61
N PRO A 398 8.93 -26.40 13.61
CA PRO A 398 9.62 -26.48 12.33
C PRO A 398 9.56 -25.18 11.53
N VAL A 399 8.52 -24.37 11.74
CA VAL A 399 8.43 -23.02 11.15
C VAL A 399 8.48 -22.00 12.26
N ARG A 400 9.46 -21.10 12.18
CA ARG A 400 9.68 -20.02 13.14
C ARG A 400 9.53 -18.68 12.44
N ILE A 401 8.77 -17.77 13.04
CA ILE A 401 8.55 -16.40 12.56
C ILE A 401 9.11 -15.47 13.62
N ARG A 402 10.24 -14.85 13.31
CA ARG A 402 10.99 -13.97 14.21
C ARG A 402 10.73 -12.53 13.83
N LEU A 403 9.93 -11.85 14.65
CA LEU A 403 9.54 -10.43 14.51
C LEU A 403 10.66 -9.52 15.06
N ASN A 404 10.55 -8.20 14.79
CA ASN A 404 11.53 -7.18 15.21
C ASN A 404 12.97 -7.57 14.82
N SER A 405 13.13 -8.19 13.66
CA SER A 405 14.39 -8.80 13.21
C SER A 405 14.71 -8.37 11.79
N THR A 406 15.53 -7.32 11.66
CA THR A 406 15.89 -6.72 10.38
C THR A 406 17.09 -7.43 9.78
N ALA A 407 16.91 -8.10 8.63
CA ALA A 407 18.04 -8.68 7.87
C ALA A 407 18.99 -7.57 7.40
N VAL A 408 20.29 -7.79 7.56
CA VAL A 408 21.35 -6.82 7.19
C VAL A 408 22.39 -7.40 6.24
N ARG A 409 22.43 -8.73 6.10
CA ARG A 409 23.34 -9.40 5.17
C ARG A 409 22.81 -10.78 4.81
N VAL A 410 22.83 -11.09 3.51
CA VAL A 410 22.55 -12.42 2.96
C VAL A 410 23.70 -12.77 2.01
N ARG A 411 24.42 -13.84 2.31
CA ARG A 411 25.65 -14.18 1.58
C ARG A 411 25.84 -15.70 1.50
N HIS A 412 26.25 -16.19 0.34
CA HIS A 412 26.64 -17.58 0.19
C HIS A 412 27.87 -17.90 1.08
N ILE A 413 27.92 -19.12 1.61
CA ILE A 413 29.08 -19.62 2.33
C ILE A 413 29.97 -20.33 1.28
N GLY A 414 30.94 -19.60 0.76
CA GLY A 414 31.75 -19.99 -0.38
C GLY A 414 31.34 -19.31 -1.69
N ASP A 415 31.73 -19.91 -2.81
CA ASP A 415 31.41 -19.41 -4.15
C ASP A 415 29.92 -19.60 -4.44
N PRO A 416 29.18 -18.55 -4.87
CA PRO A 416 27.75 -18.62 -5.15
C PRO A 416 27.32 -19.72 -6.12
N ALA A 417 28.19 -20.10 -7.06
CA ALA A 417 27.90 -21.14 -8.05
C ALA A 417 27.92 -22.56 -7.45
N THR A 418 28.71 -22.77 -6.38
CA THR A 418 28.96 -24.11 -5.78
C THR A 418 28.58 -24.19 -4.30
N ALA A 419 28.26 -23.09 -3.68
CA ALA A 419 27.89 -23.03 -2.26
C ALA A 419 26.76 -24.01 -1.92
N SER A 420 26.88 -24.69 -0.78
CA SER A 420 25.83 -25.57 -0.24
C SER A 420 24.87 -24.86 0.70
N SER A 421 25.25 -23.68 1.18
CA SER A 421 24.45 -22.93 2.17
C SER A 421 24.68 -21.40 2.07
N VAL A 422 23.81 -20.67 2.74
CA VAL A 422 23.76 -19.20 2.80
C VAL A 422 23.74 -18.77 4.27
N ALA A 423 24.56 -17.78 4.62
CA ALA A 423 24.51 -17.09 5.89
C ALA A 423 23.53 -15.92 5.82
N VAL A 424 22.62 -15.83 6.78
CA VAL A 424 21.68 -14.73 6.96
C VAL A 424 22.00 -14.02 8.27
N SER A 425 22.42 -12.76 8.18
CA SER A 425 22.66 -11.92 9.35
C SER A 425 21.52 -10.93 9.53
N TYR A 426 21.10 -10.74 10.76
CA TYR A 426 20.02 -9.81 11.12
C TYR A 426 20.31 -9.11 12.44
N VAL A 427 19.63 -8.00 12.66
CA VAL A 427 19.67 -7.22 13.91
C VAL A 427 18.32 -7.34 14.60
N SER A 428 18.33 -7.66 15.88
CA SER A 428 17.15 -7.65 16.75
C SER A 428 17.53 -7.05 18.09
N ASN A 429 16.73 -6.12 18.59
CA ASN A 429 17.00 -5.41 19.86
C ASN A 429 18.44 -4.83 19.93
N GLY A 430 18.90 -4.22 18.86
CA GLY A 430 20.24 -3.61 18.75
C GLY A 430 21.41 -4.60 18.71
N LYS A 431 21.17 -5.91 18.72
CA LYS A 431 22.19 -6.96 18.65
C LYS A 431 22.19 -7.67 17.32
N GLY A 432 23.38 -7.96 16.81
CA GLY A 432 23.58 -8.68 15.57
C GLY A 432 23.63 -10.19 15.78
N TYR A 433 22.93 -10.94 14.92
CA TYR A 433 22.87 -12.40 14.92
C TYR A 433 23.11 -12.96 13.54
N ARG A 434 23.57 -14.22 13.47
CA ARG A 434 23.75 -14.96 12.23
C ARG A 434 23.16 -16.37 12.35
N VAL A 435 22.46 -16.78 11.29
CA VAL A 435 21.97 -18.16 11.11
C VAL A 435 22.42 -18.67 9.74
N ARG A 436 22.30 -19.98 9.53
CA ARG A 436 22.60 -20.65 8.25
C ARG A 436 21.32 -21.24 7.67
N ALA A 437 21.23 -21.24 6.34
CA ALA A 437 20.17 -21.92 5.63
C ALA A 437 20.69 -22.56 4.34
N ASP A 438 20.08 -23.67 3.91
CA ASP A 438 20.39 -24.28 2.62
C ASP A 438 19.94 -23.37 1.46
N ARG A 439 18.86 -22.64 1.65
CA ARG A 439 18.25 -21.76 0.65
C ARG A 439 17.70 -20.50 1.31
N VAL A 440 17.60 -19.42 0.52
CA VAL A 440 17.01 -18.14 0.99
C VAL A 440 15.99 -17.63 -0.01
N ILE A 441 14.87 -17.12 0.48
CA ILE A 441 13.94 -16.31 -0.30
C ILE A 441 13.94 -14.88 0.28
N LEU A 442 14.24 -13.90 -0.58
CA LEU A 442 14.14 -12.50 -0.27
C LEU A 442 12.72 -12.02 -0.64
N ALA A 443 11.84 -11.99 0.36
CA ALA A 443 10.45 -11.56 0.25
C ALA A 443 10.25 -10.11 0.74
N CYS A 444 11.34 -9.35 0.78
CA CYS A 444 11.40 -7.94 1.14
C CYS A 444 11.43 -7.07 -0.12
N TRP A 445 11.36 -5.75 0.07
CA TRP A 445 11.33 -4.80 -1.05
C TRP A 445 12.55 -4.90 -1.96
N ASN A 446 12.34 -4.88 -3.27
CA ASN A 446 13.42 -5.00 -4.26
C ASN A 446 14.55 -3.99 -4.04
N MET A 447 14.24 -2.77 -3.63
CA MET A 447 15.24 -1.71 -3.45
C MET A 447 16.20 -1.94 -2.28
N VAL A 448 15.85 -2.76 -1.27
CA VAL A 448 16.75 -3.08 -0.16
C VAL A 448 17.68 -4.25 -0.48
N ILE A 449 17.29 -5.12 -1.40
CA ILE A 449 18.03 -6.36 -1.75
C ILE A 449 19.47 -6.09 -2.16
N PRO A 450 19.80 -5.06 -2.99
CA PRO A 450 21.19 -4.74 -3.33
C PRO A 450 22.11 -4.46 -2.15
N TYR A 451 21.57 -3.99 -1.03
CA TYR A 451 22.33 -3.77 0.21
C TYR A 451 22.51 -5.05 1.02
N LEU A 452 21.53 -5.96 0.95
CA LEU A 452 21.58 -7.26 1.62
C LEU A 452 22.55 -8.23 0.91
N CYS A 453 22.53 -8.25 -0.43
CA CYS A 453 23.25 -9.21 -1.27
C CYS A 453 24.29 -8.50 -2.16
N PRO A 454 25.47 -8.12 -1.64
CA PRO A 454 26.48 -7.43 -2.42
C PRO A 454 27.12 -8.31 -3.53
N GLU A 455 26.96 -9.62 -3.45
CA GLU A 455 27.45 -10.60 -4.43
C GLU A 455 26.71 -10.56 -5.77
N MET A 456 25.50 -9.96 -5.80
CA MET A 456 24.72 -9.85 -7.04
C MET A 456 25.44 -9.03 -8.10
N SER A 457 25.23 -9.39 -9.37
CA SER A 457 25.74 -8.64 -10.51
C SER A 457 25.25 -7.18 -10.51
N SER A 458 26.04 -6.29 -11.05
CA SER A 458 25.69 -4.87 -11.19
C SER A 458 24.38 -4.69 -12.00
N ALA A 459 24.17 -5.47 -13.06
CA ALA A 459 22.96 -5.43 -13.87
C ALA A 459 21.71 -5.82 -13.07
N GLN A 460 21.78 -6.90 -12.29
CA GLN A 460 20.66 -7.32 -11.45
C GLN A 460 20.33 -6.29 -10.36
N ARG A 461 21.35 -5.72 -9.71
CA ARG A 461 21.16 -4.67 -8.70
C ARG A 461 20.52 -3.41 -9.28
N GLN A 462 20.90 -3.01 -10.50
CA GLN A 462 20.26 -1.89 -11.19
C GLN A 462 18.80 -2.18 -11.54
N ALA A 463 18.51 -3.40 -11.99
CA ALA A 463 17.17 -3.85 -12.29
C ALA A 463 16.27 -3.84 -11.04
N LEU A 464 16.76 -4.33 -9.90
CA LEU A 464 16.05 -4.27 -8.62
C LEU A 464 15.79 -2.84 -8.11
N ALA A 465 16.66 -1.90 -8.44
CA ALA A 465 16.53 -0.48 -8.05
C ALA A 465 15.65 0.35 -9.00
N TYR A 466 15.17 -0.23 -10.10
CA TYR A 466 14.41 0.51 -11.11
C TYR A 466 13.04 0.97 -10.63
N GLY A 467 12.28 0.06 -10.02
CA GLY A 467 10.93 0.33 -9.51
C GLY A 467 10.98 1.09 -8.18
N VAL A 468 10.38 2.28 -8.14
CA VAL A 468 10.26 3.08 -6.91
C VAL A 468 8.90 2.85 -6.30
N LYS A 469 8.84 2.26 -5.12
CA LYS A 469 7.57 1.98 -4.43
C LYS A 469 6.80 3.26 -4.13
N VAL A 470 5.49 3.14 -4.20
CA VAL A 470 4.53 4.23 -4.00
C VAL A 470 4.32 4.49 -2.51
N PRO A 471 4.47 5.74 -2.03
CA PRO A 471 4.14 6.09 -0.66
C PRO A 471 2.64 6.32 -0.50
N LEU A 472 2.05 5.80 0.59
CA LEU A 472 0.65 6.04 0.92
C LEU A 472 0.40 5.89 2.43
N VAL A 473 -0.74 6.41 2.89
CA VAL A 473 -1.17 6.34 4.29
C VAL A 473 -2.64 5.97 4.34
N TYR A 474 -2.96 4.93 5.12
CA TYR A 474 -4.32 4.61 5.53
C TYR A 474 -4.49 4.96 7.00
N THR A 475 -5.39 5.90 7.29
CA THR A 475 -5.70 6.31 8.66
C THR A 475 -7.06 5.78 9.06
N ASN A 476 -7.11 4.99 10.15
CA ASN A 476 -8.34 4.50 10.74
C ASN A 476 -8.69 5.34 11.97
N VAL A 477 -9.90 5.91 11.98
CA VAL A 477 -10.41 6.76 13.05
C VAL A 477 -11.61 6.10 13.69
N LEU A 478 -11.48 5.69 14.95
CA LEU A 478 -12.61 5.17 15.72
C LEU A 478 -13.48 6.32 16.17
N LEU A 479 -14.72 6.33 15.71
CA LEU A 479 -15.75 7.27 16.15
C LEU A 479 -16.61 6.65 17.26
N ARG A 480 -17.06 7.48 18.19
CA ARG A 480 -18.06 7.13 19.21
C ARG A 480 -19.39 6.70 18.59
N ASN A 481 -19.78 7.34 17.51
CA ASN A 481 -20.99 7.12 16.72
C ASN A 481 -20.79 7.70 15.32
N TRP A 482 -21.67 7.38 14.39
CA TRP A 482 -21.65 7.95 13.03
C TRP A 482 -22.94 8.74 12.70
N SER A 483 -23.62 9.24 13.72
CA SER A 483 -24.86 9.99 13.60
C SER A 483 -24.72 11.24 12.72
N ALA A 484 -23.59 11.93 12.79
CA ALA A 484 -23.33 13.11 11.95
C ALA A 484 -23.32 12.76 10.45
N LEU A 485 -22.72 11.62 10.06
CA LEU A 485 -22.71 11.14 8.67
C LEU A 485 -24.14 10.79 8.23
N LYS A 486 -24.90 10.13 9.11
CA LYS A 486 -26.31 9.80 8.88
C LYS A 486 -27.14 11.05 8.66
N ASN A 487 -26.96 12.08 9.50
CA ASN A 487 -27.67 13.35 9.40
C ASN A 487 -27.38 14.08 8.07
N LEU A 488 -26.14 13.97 7.57
CA LEU A 488 -25.71 14.54 6.28
C LEU A 488 -26.06 13.64 5.09
N GLY A 489 -26.41 12.38 5.34
CA GLY A 489 -26.71 11.40 4.30
C GLY A 489 -25.46 10.97 3.49
N VAL A 490 -24.28 10.97 4.11
CA VAL A 490 -23.02 10.68 3.42
C VAL A 490 -22.26 9.52 4.07
N GLY A 491 -21.63 8.70 3.24
CA GLY A 491 -20.83 7.54 3.70
C GLY A 491 -19.44 7.45 3.06
N THR A 492 -19.25 8.08 1.90
CA THR A 492 -17.98 8.19 1.19
C THR A 492 -17.81 9.61 0.71
N VAL A 493 -16.65 10.20 0.93
CA VAL A 493 -16.34 11.57 0.53
C VAL A 493 -15.03 11.65 -0.23
N TYR A 494 -15.10 12.01 -1.50
CA TYR A 494 -13.95 12.41 -2.28
C TYR A 494 -13.55 13.86 -1.97
N CYS A 495 -12.26 14.11 -1.78
CA CYS A 495 -11.71 15.39 -1.39
C CYS A 495 -10.63 15.84 -2.40
N PRO A 496 -10.98 16.60 -3.43
CA PRO A 496 -10.07 16.93 -4.54
C PRO A 496 -8.74 17.58 -4.17
N THR A 497 -8.71 18.36 -3.09
CA THR A 497 -7.56 19.20 -2.72
C THR A 497 -7.21 19.16 -1.24
N SER A 498 -7.92 18.37 -0.44
CA SER A 498 -7.71 18.29 1.01
C SER A 498 -6.52 17.41 1.37
N TYR A 499 -6.13 17.43 2.64
CA TYR A 499 -5.00 16.63 3.13
C TYR A 499 -5.22 15.12 2.95
N PHE A 500 -6.41 14.62 3.28
CA PHE A 500 -6.85 13.27 2.91
C PHE A 500 -7.71 13.36 1.66
N SER A 501 -7.38 12.55 0.67
CA SER A 501 -8.06 12.52 -0.65
C SER A 501 -9.42 11.84 -0.60
N GLU A 502 -9.60 10.91 0.34
CA GLU A 502 -10.83 10.13 0.51
C GLU A 502 -11.12 9.89 2.00
N VAL A 503 -12.41 9.92 2.36
CA VAL A 503 -12.91 9.63 3.70
C VAL A 503 -14.12 8.71 3.59
N ASP A 504 -14.00 7.48 4.09
CA ASP A 504 -15.03 6.46 4.00
C ASP A 504 -15.51 6.00 5.37
N LEU A 505 -16.81 5.86 5.52
CA LEU A 505 -17.35 4.95 6.53
C LEU A 505 -16.92 3.52 6.17
N ASP A 506 -16.29 2.82 7.10
CA ASP A 506 -15.74 1.49 6.85
C ASP A 506 -16.79 0.54 6.24
N TYR A 507 -16.33 -0.49 5.56
CA TYR A 507 -17.20 -1.36 4.78
C TYR A 507 -18.04 -2.28 5.67
N PRO A 508 -19.35 -2.47 5.35
CA PRO A 508 -20.30 -3.19 6.21
C PRO A 508 -20.15 -4.72 6.08
N VAL A 509 -19.04 -5.25 6.59
CA VAL A 509 -18.75 -6.70 6.60
C VAL A 509 -18.97 -7.28 7.97
N SER A 510 -19.85 -8.30 8.05
CA SER A 510 -20.08 -9.11 9.25
C SER A 510 -19.71 -10.56 8.98
N ILE A 511 -18.75 -11.11 9.73
CA ILE A 511 -18.23 -12.47 9.49
C ILE A 511 -17.88 -13.17 10.81
N GLY A 512 -18.35 -14.40 10.97
CA GLY A 512 -18.18 -15.15 12.21
C GLY A 512 -18.80 -14.41 13.40
N ASN A 513 -18.01 -14.18 14.43
CA ASN A 513 -18.43 -13.43 15.62
C ASN A 513 -18.20 -11.92 15.53
N TYR A 514 -17.70 -11.41 14.40
CA TYR A 514 -17.57 -9.99 14.16
C TYR A 514 -18.82 -9.45 13.48
N HIS A 515 -19.41 -8.41 14.09
CA HIS A 515 -20.59 -7.74 13.57
C HIS A 515 -20.29 -6.26 13.30
N TYR A 516 -20.54 -5.83 12.07
CA TYR A 516 -20.46 -4.43 11.69
C TYR A 516 -21.55 -3.60 12.41
N PRO A 517 -21.30 -2.33 12.76
CA PRO A 517 -22.30 -1.48 13.40
C PRO A 517 -23.56 -1.32 12.56
N SER A 518 -24.71 -1.68 13.11
CA SER A 518 -26.01 -1.58 12.42
C SER A 518 -26.79 -0.32 12.73
N SER A 519 -26.37 0.46 13.74
CA SER A 519 -27.05 1.67 14.22
C SER A 519 -26.08 2.85 14.27
N PRO A 520 -26.53 4.06 13.89
CA PRO A 520 -25.71 5.28 13.92
C PRO A 520 -25.13 5.65 15.28
N GLU A 521 -25.72 5.18 16.38
CA GLU A 521 -25.28 5.43 17.76
C GLU A 521 -24.11 4.53 18.16
N GLN A 522 -23.83 3.49 17.40
CA GLN A 522 -22.74 2.56 17.69
C GLN A 522 -21.38 3.10 17.21
N PRO A 523 -20.29 2.79 17.92
CA PRO A 523 -18.95 3.09 17.45
C PRO A 523 -18.67 2.48 16.08
N CYS A 524 -18.01 3.25 15.22
CA CYS A 524 -17.64 2.85 13.87
C CYS A 524 -16.25 3.38 13.51
N VAL A 525 -15.65 2.83 12.47
CA VAL A 525 -14.39 3.32 11.93
C VAL A 525 -14.64 4.16 10.68
N LEU A 526 -13.95 5.29 10.58
CA LEU A 526 -13.70 5.98 9.32
C LEU A 526 -12.32 5.61 8.80
N ARG A 527 -12.23 5.33 7.53
CA ARG A 527 -10.99 5.15 6.79
C ARG A 527 -10.67 6.42 6.01
N LEU A 528 -9.49 6.96 6.19
CA LEU A 528 -9.00 8.13 5.46
C LEU A 528 -7.76 7.74 4.67
N GLU A 529 -7.69 8.19 3.43
CA GLU A 529 -6.57 7.93 2.55
C GLU A 529 -5.79 9.20 2.23
N ARG A 530 -4.46 9.09 2.27
CA ARG A 530 -3.55 10.13 1.83
C ARG A 530 -2.44 9.56 0.98
N VAL A 531 -2.18 10.21 -0.15
CA VAL A 531 -0.99 9.97 -0.97
C VAL A 531 -0.19 11.26 -1.05
N PRO A 532 1.06 11.28 -0.54
CA PRO A 532 1.90 12.46 -0.59
C PRO A 532 2.49 12.64 -2.00
N CYS A 533 1.87 13.50 -2.80
CA CYS A 533 2.31 13.84 -4.14
C CYS A 533 3.12 15.16 -4.16
N LYS A 534 4.00 15.29 -5.14
CA LYS A 534 4.73 16.54 -5.45
C LYS A 534 4.49 16.91 -6.91
N PRO A 535 3.37 17.57 -7.21
CA PRO A 535 2.95 17.88 -8.57
C PRO A 535 4.01 18.57 -9.40
N GLY A 536 4.04 18.25 -10.70
CA GLY A 536 5.03 18.78 -11.65
C GLY A 536 6.34 18.00 -11.74
N LEU A 537 6.54 16.97 -10.89
CA LEU A 537 7.67 16.05 -10.99
C LEU A 537 7.26 14.75 -11.72
N PRO A 538 8.21 14.07 -12.41
CA PRO A 538 7.96 12.72 -12.92
C PRO A 538 7.62 11.72 -11.80
N ALA A 539 6.82 10.68 -12.10
CA ALA A 539 6.26 9.74 -11.12
C ALA A 539 7.28 9.24 -10.07
N LYS A 540 8.41 8.68 -10.49
CA LYS A 540 9.44 8.18 -9.57
C LYS A 540 10.04 9.25 -8.65
N ALA A 541 10.10 10.50 -9.12
CA ALA A 541 10.57 11.64 -8.32
C ALA A 541 9.50 12.03 -7.28
N GLN A 542 8.22 12.04 -7.66
CA GLN A 542 7.11 12.24 -6.73
C GLN A 542 7.11 11.19 -5.63
N TYR A 543 7.26 9.91 -5.98
CA TYR A 543 7.32 8.82 -4.98
C TYR A 543 8.48 8.98 -4.00
N ARG A 544 9.68 9.33 -4.49
CA ARG A 544 10.83 9.59 -3.59
C ARG A 544 10.58 10.77 -2.66
N ALA A 545 10.03 11.86 -3.16
CA ALA A 545 9.70 13.03 -2.36
C ALA A 545 8.60 12.71 -1.32
N GLY A 546 7.56 11.99 -1.73
CA GLY A 546 6.49 11.57 -0.83
C GLY A 546 6.98 10.62 0.28
N ARG A 547 7.90 9.69 -0.02
CA ARG A 547 8.53 8.84 1.00
C ARG A 547 9.30 9.67 2.04
N ALA A 548 10.09 10.66 1.57
CA ALA A 548 10.83 11.53 2.47
C ALA A 548 9.88 12.35 3.35
N GLU A 549 8.79 12.88 2.79
CA GLU A 549 7.74 13.57 3.54
C GLU A 549 7.15 12.67 4.63
N LEU A 550 6.77 11.44 4.30
CA LEU A 550 6.15 10.53 5.28
C LEU A 550 7.07 10.21 6.46
N PHE A 551 8.38 10.03 6.23
CA PHE A 551 9.31 9.77 7.33
C PHE A 551 9.50 10.95 8.28
N THR A 552 9.31 12.17 7.79
CA THR A 552 9.48 13.40 8.60
C THR A 552 8.17 13.93 9.17
N THR A 553 7.02 13.35 8.80
CA THR A 553 5.71 13.77 9.29
C THR A 553 5.38 13.07 10.61
N PRO A 554 5.30 13.79 11.76
CA PRO A 554 4.96 13.20 13.04
C PRO A 554 3.47 12.87 13.15
N PHE A 555 3.12 11.98 14.08
CA PHE A 555 1.74 11.59 14.34
C PHE A 555 0.83 12.78 14.66
N SER A 556 1.33 13.74 15.42
CA SER A 556 0.59 14.96 15.79
C SER A 556 0.11 15.78 14.58
N THR A 557 0.86 15.77 13.47
CA THR A 557 0.43 16.38 12.23
C THR A 557 -0.76 15.63 11.63
N PHE A 558 -0.70 14.31 11.57
CA PHE A 558 -1.82 13.49 11.09
C PHE A 558 -3.06 13.67 11.96
N GLU A 559 -2.91 13.64 13.28
CA GLU A 559 -4.01 13.84 14.22
C GLU A 559 -4.67 15.21 14.03
N HIS A 560 -3.87 16.27 13.92
CA HIS A 560 -4.37 17.62 13.66
C HIS A 560 -5.19 17.67 12.36
N GLN A 561 -4.65 17.11 11.26
CA GLN A 561 -5.33 17.11 9.97
C GLN A 561 -6.61 16.26 9.98
N VAL A 562 -6.62 15.13 10.68
CA VAL A 562 -7.84 14.32 10.87
C VAL A 562 -8.92 15.17 11.56
N ARG A 563 -8.59 15.79 12.70
CA ARG A 563 -9.55 16.57 13.48
C ARG A 563 -10.06 17.79 12.72
N ASP A 564 -9.18 18.52 12.05
CA ASP A 564 -9.53 19.70 11.25
C ASP A 564 -10.42 19.31 10.05
N GLN A 565 -9.99 18.38 9.21
CA GLN A 565 -10.72 18.01 8.00
C GLN A 565 -12.09 17.41 8.32
N LEU A 566 -12.18 16.48 9.28
CA LEU A 566 -13.45 15.88 9.69
C LEU A 566 -14.40 16.92 10.34
N GLY A 567 -13.85 17.83 11.17
CA GLY A 567 -14.62 18.91 11.78
C GLY A 567 -15.26 19.84 10.74
N ARG A 568 -14.49 20.28 9.73
CA ARG A 568 -14.97 21.11 8.62
C ARG A 568 -15.98 20.37 7.74
N MET A 569 -15.77 19.07 7.53
CA MET A 569 -16.60 18.24 6.66
C MET A 569 -17.94 17.86 7.31
N PHE A 570 -17.93 17.42 8.56
CA PHE A 570 -19.07 16.81 9.21
C PHE A 570 -19.71 17.66 10.34
N GLY A 571 -19.12 18.81 10.67
CA GLY A 571 -19.62 19.67 11.74
C GLY A 571 -21.08 20.09 11.57
N ALA A 572 -21.53 20.36 10.34
CA ALA A 572 -22.93 20.67 10.04
C ALA A 572 -23.89 19.50 10.35
N GLY A 573 -23.41 18.27 10.41
CA GLY A 573 -24.15 17.08 10.82
C GLY A 573 -24.19 16.86 12.33
N GLY A 574 -23.46 17.68 13.11
CA GLY A 574 -23.34 17.57 14.55
C GLY A 574 -22.07 16.86 15.03
N PHE A 575 -21.06 16.67 14.16
CA PHE A 575 -19.79 16.08 14.53
C PHE A 575 -18.93 17.04 15.36
N ASP A 576 -18.41 16.54 16.48
CA ASP A 576 -17.44 17.22 17.33
C ASP A 576 -16.15 16.38 17.41
N ALA A 577 -15.08 16.88 16.81
CA ALA A 577 -13.81 16.16 16.74
C ALA A 577 -13.17 15.86 18.11
N GLN A 578 -13.52 16.64 19.17
CA GLN A 578 -13.01 16.41 20.53
C GLN A 578 -13.76 15.29 21.25
N GLN A 579 -15.08 15.19 21.01
CA GLN A 579 -15.94 14.25 21.71
C GLN A 579 -16.13 12.94 20.95
N ASP A 580 -16.16 12.99 19.60
CA ASP A 580 -16.55 11.85 18.78
C ASP A 580 -15.37 11.00 18.37
N ILE A 581 -14.13 11.51 18.30
CA ILE A 581 -12.94 10.73 17.98
C ILE A 581 -12.42 10.04 19.25
N LEU A 582 -12.50 8.71 19.27
CA LEU A 582 -12.04 7.86 20.39
C LEU A 582 -10.61 7.33 20.20
N GLY A 583 -10.14 7.20 18.96
CA GLY A 583 -8.81 6.70 18.66
C GLY A 583 -8.44 6.91 17.20
N ILE A 584 -7.14 7.05 16.95
CA ILE A 584 -6.58 7.23 15.61
C ILE A 584 -5.41 6.26 15.43
N THR A 585 -5.39 5.55 14.31
CA THR A 585 -4.28 4.71 13.89
C THR A 585 -3.85 5.13 12.49
N VAL A 586 -2.62 5.58 12.35
CA VAL A 586 -2.02 6.02 11.09
C VAL A 586 -1.12 4.91 10.55
N ASN A 587 -1.57 4.18 9.56
CA ASN A 587 -0.78 3.17 8.89
C ASN A 587 0.05 3.84 7.79
N ARG A 588 1.28 4.18 8.14
CA ARG A 588 2.23 4.88 7.26
C ARG A 588 3.01 3.87 6.42
N TRP A 589 2.91 3.98 5.10
CA TRP A 589 3.57 3.11 4.13
C TRP A 589 4.45 3.90 3.17
N PRO A 590 5.68 4.29 3.55
CA PRO A 590 6.61 4.97 2.62
C PRO A 590 6.99 4.07 1.45
N HIS A 591 6.86 2.76 1.60
CA HIS A 591 7.10 1.73 0.60
C HIS A 591 5.83 0.89 0.41
N GLY A 592 4.72 1.52 0.05
CA GLY A 592 3.40 0.91 -0.10
C GLY A 592 3.26 0.06 -1.37
N TYR A 593 2.65 0.59 -2.44
CA TYR A 593 2.44 -0.20 -3.66
C TYR A 593 3.75 -0.57 -4.36
N ALA A 594 3.77 -1.72 -5.02
CA ALA A 594 4.76 -2.03 -6.02
C ALA A 594 4.68 -1.01 -7.17
N TYR A 595 5.80 -0.75 -7.81
CA TYR A 595 5.83 0.13 -8.98
C TYR A 595 5.22 -0.59 -10.18
N SER A 596 4.10 -0.10 -10.68
CA SER A 596 3.53 -0.50 -11.96
C SER A 596 4.05 0.40 -13.08
N TYR A 597 4.31 -0.18 -14.24
CA TYR A 597 4.82 0.58 -15.38
C TYR A 597 3.76 1.52 -15.94
N SER A 598 4.21 2.67 -16.45
CA SER A 598 3.37 3.69 -17.05
C SER A 598 3.83 4.00 -18.46
N THR A 599 2.92 4.03 -19.41
CA THR A 599 3.23 4.40 -20.80
C THR A 599 3.83 5.81 -20.93
N LEU A 600 3.58 6.69 -19.95
CA LEU A 600 4.09 8.07 -19.93
C LEU A 600 5.58 8.13 -19.55
N PHE A 601 6.06 7.24 -18.66
CA PHE A 601 7.39 7.37 -18.05
C PHE A 601 8.33 6.21 -18.30
N ASP A 602 7.80 5.06 -18.73
CA ASP A 602 8.59 3.86 -18.92
C ASP A 602 8.66 3.47 -20.40
N PRO A 603 9.84 3.02 -20.87
CA PRO A 603 9.95 2.53 -22.24
C PRO A 603 9.25 1.16 -22.38
N GLU A 604 8.90 0.80 -23.59
CA GLU A 604 8.52 -0.56 -23.93
C GLU A 604 9.79 -1.44 -23.96
N TRP A 605 9.82 -2.52 -23.18
CA TRP A 605 10.93 -3.48 -23.19
C TRP A 605 10.61 -4.67 -24.08
N PRO A 606 11.62 -5.27 -24.73
CA PRO A 606 11.47 -6.59 -25.32
C PRO A 606 11.02 -7.60 -24.27
N GLU A 607 10.34 -8.66 -24.71
CA GLU A 607 9.90 -9.75 -23.84
C GLU A 607 11.05 -10.30 -22.98
N GLY A 608 10.80 -10.48 -21.69
CA GLY A 608 11.77 -10.97 -20.73
C GLY A 608 12.85 -9.96 -20.28
N GLN A 609 12.87 -8.74 -20.82
CA GLN A 609 13.91 -7.74 -20.50
C GLN A 609 13.43 -6.61 -19.57
N ALA A 610 12.18 -6.63 -19.15
CA ALA A 610 11.68 -5.63 -18.20
C ALA A 610 12.47 -5.73 -16.86
N PRO A 611 12.72 -4.60 -16.19
CA PRO A 611 13.53 -4.55 -14.97
C PRO A 611 13.09 -5.53 -13.87
N HIS A 612 11.78 -5.70 -13.65
CA HIS A 612 11.29 -6.65 -12.65
C HIS A 612 11.67 -8.10 -12.98
N ILE A 613 11.70 -8.48 -14.28
CA ILE A 613 12.08 -9.83 -14.74
C ILE A 613 13.60 -10.05 -14.57
N LEU A 614 14.42 -9.05 -14.92
CA LEU A 614 15.86 -9.14 -14.75
C LEU A 614 16.25 -9.11 -13.27
N GLY A 615 15.55 -8.31 -12.47
CA GLY A 615 15.81 -8.16 -11.05
C GLY A 615 15.47 -9.42 -10.24
N ARG A 616 14.37 -10.10 -10.57
CA ARG A 616 13.89 -11.28 -9.81
C ARG A 616 14.63 -12.58 -10.12
N GLN A 617 15.64 -12.57 -11.02
CA GLN A 617 16.39 -13.76 -11.38
C GLN A 617 17.03 -14.41 -10.16
N ARG A 618 16.95 -15.73 -10.07
CA ARG A 618 17.59 -16.51 -9.00
C ARG A 618 19.10 -16.31 -9.02
N PHE A 619 19.70 -16.14 -7.87
CA PHE A 619 21.14 -16.00 -7.69
C PHE A 619 21.66 -17.11 -6.77
N GLY A 620 22.35 -18.11 -7.33
CA GLY A 620 22.79 -19.28 -6.56
C GLY A 620 21.64 -19.94 -5.78
N ARG A 621 21.72 -19.93 -4.45
CA ARG A 621 20.71 -20.46 -3.52
C ARG A 621 19.73 -19.40 -3.01
N ILE A 622 19.72 -18.23 -3.62
CA ILE A 622 18.89 -17.10 -3.23
C ILE A 622 17.87 -16.83 -4.35
N ALA A 623 16.59 -16.87 -4.02
CA ALA A 623 15.50 -16.43 -4.90
C ALA A 623 14.83 -15.18 -4.33
N ILE A 624 14.08 -14.46 -5.15
CA ILE A 624 13.37 -13.21 -4.79
C ILE A 624 11.88 -13.42 -5.02
N ALA A 625 11.04 -13.05 -4.04
CA ALA A 625 9.60 -13.24 -4.12
C ALA A 625 8.85 -12.11 -3.40
N ASN A 626 8.24 -11.22 -4.15
CA ASN A 626 7.43 -10.13 -3.63
C ASN A 626 6.56 -9.55 -4.76
N ALA A 627 5.65 -8.64 -4.45
CA ALA A 627 4.83 -7.96 -5.45
C ALA A 627 5.67 -7.11 -6.43
N ASP A 628 6.81 -6.52 -5.97
CA ASP A 628 7.72 -5.76 -6.85
C ASP A 628 8.30 -6.65 -7.98
N SER A 629 8.45 -7.96 -7.74
CA SER A 629 8.95 -8.93 -8.73
C SER A 629 7.95 -9.21 -9.86
N GLY A 630 6.68 -8.89 -9.65
CA GLY A 630 5.64 -8.93 -10.69
C GLY A 630 5.32 -7.56 -11.28
N ALA A 631 5.89 -6.48 -10.71
CA ALA A 631 5.60 -5.08 -11.06
C ALA A 631 4.11 -4.69 -10.93
N GLU A 632 3.40 -5.34 -9.99
CA GLU A 632 1.99 -5.12 -9.70
C GLU A 632 1.75 -5.15 -8.18
N ALA A 633 0.86 -4.28 -7.70
CA ALA A 633 0.59 -4.13 -6.25
C ALA A 633 -0.49 -5.11 -5.73
N GLU A 634 -0.56 -6.32 -6.29
CA GLU A 634 -1.62 -7.29 -6.07
C GLU A 634 -1.23 -8.44 -5.13
N THR A 635 -2.22 -8.89 -4.33
CA THR A 635 -2.06 -10.08 -3.48
C THR A 635 -1.87 -11.35 -4.30
N SER A 636 -2.55 -11.47 -5.44
CA SER A 636 -2.39 -12.56 -6.42
C SER A 636 -0.95 -12.68 -6.88
N ILE A 637 -0.34 -11.56 -7.23
CA ILE A 637 1.05 -11.48 -7.68
C ILE A 637 2.03 -11.86 -6.55
N ALA A 638 1.80 -11.36 -5.33
CA ALA A 638 2.62 -11.73 -4.17
C ALA A 638 2.64 -13.25 -3.93
N ILE A 639 1.49 -13.92 -4.11
CA ILE A 639 1.37 -15.39 -3.99
C ILE A 639 2.03 -16.11 -5.16
N ALA A 640 1.79 -15.65 -6.39
CA ALA A 640 2.35 -16.27 -7.60
C ALA A 640 3.89 -16.20 -7.62
N GLU A 641 4.45 -15.06 -7.25
CA GLU A 641 5.90 -14.87 -7.16
C GLU A 641 6.55 -15.73 -6.06
N ALA A 642 5.86 -15.93 -4.95
CA ALA A 642 6.29 -16.86 -3.90
C ALA A 642 6.41 -18.30 -4.42
N LEU A 643 5.41 -18.76 -5.17
CA LEU A 643 5.43 -20.09 -5.77
C LEU A 643 6.54 -20.23 -6.82
N ARG A 644 6.72 -19.21 -7.67
CA ARG A 644 7.80 -19.18 -8.67
C ARG A 644 9.17 -19.34 -7.99
N ALA A 645 9.43 -18.54 -6.94
CA ALA A 645 10.71 -18.59 -6.21
C ALA A 645 10.94 -19.96 -5.55
N CYS A 646 9.92 -20.58 -4.98
CA CYS A 646 10.01 -21.93 -4.44
C CYS A 646 10.39 -22.95 -5.53
N ARG A 647 9.72 -22.92 -6.70
CA ARG A 647 10.05 -23.81 -7.84
C ARG A 647 11.47 -23.61 -8.37
N GLU A 648 11.98 -22.40 -8.38
CA GLU A 648 13.37 -22.12 -8.77
C GLU A 648 14.37 -22.75 -7.79
N LEU A 649 14.07 -22.77 -6.49
CA LEU A 649 14.91 -23.34 -5.45
C LEU A 649 14.80 -24.88 -5.32
N GLU A 650 13.80 -25.51 -5.90
CA GLU A 650 13.73 -26.97 -5.96
C GLU A 650 14.81 -27.58 -6.87
N ARG A 651 15.32 -26.80 -7.81
CA ARG A 651 16.31 -27.23 -8.81
C ARG A 651 17.77 -27.13 -8.33
N VAL A 652 17.98 -26.76 -7.05
CA VAL A 652 19.33 -26.57 -6.46
C VAL A 652 19.50 -27.28 -5.13
#